data_8da150a7c354c49674a598833cc0f7cc
#
_entry.id   8da150a7c354c49674a598833cc0f7cc
#
_cell.length_a   1.000
_cell.length_b   1.000
_cell.length_c   1.000
_cell.angle_alpha   90.00
_cell.angle_beta   90.00
_cell.angle_gamma   90.00
#
_symmetry.space_group_name_H-M   'P 1'
#
loop_
_entity.id
_entity.type
_entity.pdbx_description
1 polymer ?
#
loop_
_entity_poly.entity_id
_entity_poly.type
_entity_poly.pdbx_seq_one_letter_code
_entity_poly.pdbx_strand_id
1 'polypeptide(L)'
;MWSPHSVSNKSSRNMVLSAVARKTKRCWVNYKTRIKVLMGVLALLWIHMTFNKEVDYIFINENTDKKCEIPNLDSHEKSIAKFLYHLKPIQCEISSDFVFIDSFGFLRVNDTAVLRSGHTNVSCTYSIVKRSGDYDIETEAEVHFSNAVYVNADFFLVKCRNKRKTVVYKKLHHTIDYKSRMQQSQFLNESKEHLNVYVFGLDSLSRLAAERTIPLTLRYLQQDLGGYIMKGYTKVGANTFPNLISFLTGKVSYSNELPPYTEILDPYPFIWKNFSNSGYASFFAEDLPEMGTFTYWKGFKEQPCLHYMRPFYLAMDKLGLPNTNQALLTLENNNIHLGQRSALCVGNTPKHKMMMNYYKQFIEMYGNKRKFALSWLNELTHQFDNLVQLADRDIMLFFKWLKESGRLANSILILMSDHGIMQKAIKNTLAGRTENRMPLFAIVIPPSMKSKYPHIHDNLQTNTQRLTSAFDAHETLVDVLESNFVRSMDSVNEGKKLPRGISLFREIPERRSCKEADIPGDYCVCNSYEILNKNDKISEDLAQFLVSYINHNLSKHRGKCSRLYLLNIVDTYLVKSNLRRRKDDEQFSIRNLVFEPDPEEETYLCVFETVPGHAIFEATARSNNKGSYDVIGRVNRMNKYGNQSFCIQDKFSKPLCYCGETH
;
A
#
# COMPACT_ATOMS: atom_id res chain seq x y z
N MET A 1 -65.30 -68.22 66.12
CA MET A 1 -65.57 -66.96 66.79
C MET A 1 -64.82 -65.82 66.14
N TRP A 2 -65.57 -64.89 65.70
CA TRP A 2 -65.23 -63.54 65.31
C TRP A 2 -64.30 -63.30 64.11
N SER A 3 -64.91 -62.71 63.24
CA SER A 3 -64.98 -61.96 62.00
C SER A 3 -63.99 -60.78 61.81
N PRO A 4 -63.96 -60.20 60.65
CA PRO A 4 -62.78 -59.54 60.03
C PRO A 4 -62.91 -58.03 60.01
N HIS A 5 -61.85 -57.30 59.73
CA HIS A 5 -61.99 -55.95 59.25
C HIS A 5 -61.09 -55.70 58.01
N SER A 6 -61.79 -55.46 56.92
CA SER A 6 -61.30 -54.86 55.69
C SER A 6 -60.92 -53.42 55.90
N VAL A 7 -59.71 -53.02 55.59
CA VAL A 7 -59.33 -51.58 55.41
C VAL A 7 -58.81 -51.36 54.01
N SER A 8 -59.42 -50.39 53.36
CA SER A 8 -59.46 -50.11 51.97
C SER A 8 -58.08 -49.70 51.35
N ASN A 9 -57.77 -50.35 50.29
CA ASN A 9 -56.60 -50.14 49.48
C ASN A 9 -56.84 -49.07 48.35
N LYS A 10 -57.47 -47.91 48.72
CA LYS A 10 -57.72 -46.81 47.76
C LYS A 10 -56.70 -45.65 47.83
N SER A 11 -55.92 -45.52 48.93
CA SER A 11 -54.97 -44.42 49.12
C SER A 11 -53.66 -44.60 48.37
N SER A 12 -53.13 -45.84 48.21
CA SER A 12 -51.83 -46.09 47.56
C SER A 12 -51.84 -45.96 46.03
N ARG A 13 -52.97 -46.28 45.35
CA ARG A 13 -53.08 -46.10 43.89
C ARG A 13 -53.10 -44.61 43.46
N ASN A 14 -53.71 -43.73 44.20
CA ASN A 14 -53.77 -42.31 43.86
C ASN A 14 -52.41 -41.60 44.08
N MET A 15 -51.60 -42.04 45.02
CA MET A 15 -50.29 -41.52 45.29
C MET A 15 -49.26 -41.90 44.20
N VAL A 16 -49.33 -43.14 43.70
CA VAL A 16 -48.45 -43.63 42.60
C VAL A 16 -48.80 -42.95 41.28
N LEU A 17 -50.09 -42.81 40.95
CA LEU A 17 -50.51 -42.11 39.73
C LEU A 17 -50.15 -40.59 39.76
N SER A 18 -50.20 -39.94 40.94
CA SER A 18 -49.78 -38.53 41.07
C SER A 18 -48.27 -38.35 41.01
N ALA A 19 -47.47 -39.35 41.41
CA ALA A 19 -46.03 -39.35 41.31
C ALA A 19 -45.55 -39.59 39.87
N VAL A 20 -46.20 -40.49 39.15
CA VAL A 20 -45.90 -40.76 37.70
C VAL A 20 -46.31 -39.54 36.87
N ALA A 21 -47.46 -38.91 37.12
CA ALA A 21 -47.89 -37.73 36.38
C ALA A 21 -46.97 -36.50 36.66
N ARG A 22 -46.42 -36.35 37.87
CA ARG A 22 -45.41 -35.33 38.17
C ARG A 22 -44.07 -35.62 37.52
N LYS A 23 -43.64 -36.88 37.45
CA LYS A 23 -42.37 -37.24 36.77
C LYS A 23 -42.45 -37.07 35.26
N THR A 24 -43.58 -37.43 34.63
CA THR A 24 -43.79 -37.21 33.19
C THR A 24 -43.91 -35.71 32.84
N LYS A 25 -44.60 -34.92 33.67
CA LYS A 25 -44.70 -33.47 33.51
C LYS A 25 -43.31 -32.79 33.63
N ARG A 26 -42.47 -33.21 34.59
CA ARG A 26 -41.05 -32.76 34.70
C ARG A 26 -40.18 -33.16 33.52
N CYS A 27 -40.32 -34.38 33.01
CA CYS A 27 -39.63 -34.82 31.80
C CYS A 27 -40.05 -34.00 30.57
N TRP A 28 -41.32 -33.71 30.42
CA TRP A 28 -41.86 -32.93 29.29
C TRP A 28 -41.46 -31.45 29.33
N VAL A 29 -41.41 -30.83 30.53
CA VAL A 29 -40.92 -29.48 30.75
C VAL A 29 -39.42 -29.41 30.46
N ASN A 30 -38.62 -30.37 30.92
CA ASN A 30 -37.20 -30.45 30.61
C ASN A 30 -36.92 -30.68 29.12
N TYR A 31 -37.77 -31.45 28.43
CA TYR A 31 -37.66 -31.69 26.98
C TYR A 31 -37.99 -30.39 26.19
N LYS A 32 -39.06 -29.69 26.52
CA LYS A 32 -39.39 -28.39 25.93
C LYS A 32 -38.33 -27.34 26.18
N THR A 33 -37.70 -27.31 27.36
CA THR A 33 -36.61 -26.41 27.68
C THR A 33 -35.36 -26.73 26.88
N ARG A 34 -35.03 -28.03 26.72
CA ARG A 34 -33.90 -28.48 25.88
C ARG A 34 -34.12 -28.16 24.40
N ILE A 35 -35.33 -28.29 23.87
CA ILE A 35 -35.66 -27.89 22.49
C ILE A 35 -35.53 -26.36 22.34
N LYS A 36 -36.02 -25.56 23.29
CA LYS A 36 -35.86 -24.10 23.24
C LYS A 36 -34.41 -23.65 23.29
N VAL A 37 -33.58 -24.31 24.11
CA VAL A 37 -32.14 -24.05 24.16
C VAL A 37 -31.47 -24.47 22.83
N LEU A 38 -31.82 -25.64 22.29
CA LEU A 38 -31.29 -26.09 21.01
C LEU A 38 -31.67 -25.18 19.83
N MET A 39 -32.93 -24.74 19.79
CA MET A 39 -33.44 -23.76 18.82
C MET A 39 -32.75 -22.39 18.98
N GLY A 40 -32.50 -21.98 20.23
CA GLY A 40 -31.71 -20.77 20.50
C GLY A 40 -30.26 -20.87 20.03
N VAL A 41 -29.61 -21.99 20.28
CA VAL A 41 -28.24 -22.26 19.80
C VAL A 41 -28.20 -22.34 18.27
N LEU A 42 -29.18 -23.00 17.64
CA LEU A 42 -29.28 -23.06 16.17
C LEU A 42 -29.58 -21.69 15.56
N ALA A 43 -30.41 -20.86 16.21
CA ALA A 43 -30.65 -19.49 15.80
C ALA A 43 -29.40 -18.61 15.97
N LEU A 44 -28.64 -18.77 17.06
CA LEU A 44 -27.36 -18.08 17.25
C LEU A 44 -26.30 -18.53 16.26
N LEU A 45 -26.24 -19.84 15.94
CA LEU A 45 -25.37 -20.37 14.90
C LEU A 45 -25.80 -19.85 13.51
N TRP A 46 -27.08 -19.78 13.24
CA TRP A 46 -27.61 -19.22 11.99
C TRP A 46 -27.35 -17.71 11.90
N ILE A 47 -27.52 -16.96 12.99
CA ILE A 47 -27.16 -15.54 13.10
C ILE A 47 -25.65 -15.39 12.95
N HIS A 48 -24.83 -16.23 13.59
CA HIS A 48 -23.38 -16.22 13.45
C HIS A 48 -22.96 -16.52 12.00
N MET A 49 -23.58 -17.48 11.35
CA MET A 49 -23.36 -17.81 9.93
C MET A 49 -23.87 -16.73 8.97
N THR A 50 -24.91 -15.97 9.34
CA THR A 50 -25.45 -14.88 8.50
C THR A 50 -24.76 -13.55 8.74
N PHE A 51 -24.24 -13.29 9.97
CA PHE A 51 -23.46 -12.08 10.28
C PHE A 51 -21.97 -12.20 9.98
N ASN A 52 -21.42 -13.40 9.96
CA ASN A 52 -20.05 -13.69 9.46
C ASN A 52 -20.00 -14.02 7.98
N LYS A 53 -20.97 -13.62 7.17
CA LYS A 53 -20.66 -13.42 5.75
C LYS A 53 -19.71 -12.23 5.69
N GLU A 54 -18.41 -12.48 5.99
CA GLU A 54 -17.31 -11.79 5.35
C GLU A 54 -17.70 -11.62 3.90
N VAL A 55 -17.47 -10.44 3.37
CA VAL A 55 -17.60 -10.20 1.94
C VAL A 55 -16.59 -11.15 1.31
N ASP A 56 -17.03 -12.38 1.01
CA ASP A 56 -16.28 -13.29 0.18
C ASP A 56 -16.01 -12.52 -1.11
N TYR A 57 -14.72 -12.20 -1.32
CA TYR A 57 -14.27 -11.73 -2.62
C TYR A 57 -14.65 -12.83 -3.60
N ILE A 58 -15.70 -12.60 -4.37
CA ILE A 58 -16.07 -13.52 -5.44
C ILE A 58 -14.96 -13.41 -6.47
N PHE A 59 -13.98 -14.29 -6.37
CA PHE A 59 -13.01 -14.46 -7.43
C PHE A 59 -13.78 -14.97 -8.64
N ILE A 60 -13.54 -14.40 -9.80
CA ILE A 60 -13.97 -14.96 -11.08
C ILE A 60 -13.49 -16.41 -11.07
N ASN A 61 -14.37 -17.37 -11.35
CA ASN A 61 -14.02 -18.77 -11.35
C ASN A 61 -13.06 -19.02 -12.53
N GLU A 62 -11.77 -18.78 -12.29
CA GLU A 62 -10.71 -18.96 -13.28
C GLU A 62 -10.47 -20.46 -13.40
N ASN A 63 -10.75 -21.02 -14.56
CA ASN A 63 -10.32 -22.34 -14.95
C ASN A 63 -8.80 -22.43 -14.74
N THR A 64 -8.33 -23.34 -13.91
CA THR A 64 -6.94 -23.45 -13.43
C THR A 64 -5.89 -23.72 -14.51
N ASP A 65 -6.30 -23.97 -15.76
CA ASP A 65 -5.41 -24.36 -16.86
C ASP A 65 -5.02 -23.22 -17.81
N LYS A 66 -5.38 -21.99 -17.48
CA LYS A 66 -5.16 -20.83 -18.34
C LYS A 66 -4.03 -19.95 -17.83
N LYS A 67 -3.13 -19.55 -18.74
CA LYS A 67 -2.01 -18.61 -18.48
C LYS A 67 -2.49 -17.18 -18.39
N CYS A 68 -2.00 -16.41 -17.38
CA CYS A 68 -2.20 -14.96 -17.31
C CYS A 68 -1.40 -14.26 -18.39
N GLU A 69 -2.06 -13.56 -19.32
CA GLU A 69 -1.42 -12.69 -20.29
C GLU A 69 -1.31 -11.26 -19.73
N ILE A 70 -0.07 -10.84 -19.42
CA ILE A 70 0.19 -9.50 -18.93
C ILE A 70 -0.07 -8.47 -20.03
N PRO A 71 -0.89 -7.41 -19.80
CA PRO A 71 -1.14 -6.38 -20.79
C PRO A 71 0.15 -5.70 -21.25
N ASN A 72 0.38 -5.70 -22.56
CA ASN A 72 1.51 -5.01 -23.18
C ASN A 72 1.01 -3.71 -23.82
N LEU A 73 0.91 -2.65 -23.01
CA LEU A 73 0.50 -1.33 -23.46
C LEU A 73 1.72 -0.48 -23.82
N ASP A 74 1.53 0.41 -24.79
CA ASP A 74 2.48 1.47 -25.11
C ASP A 74 2.46 2.54 -24.00
N SER A 75 3.63 2.89 -23.49
CA SER A 75 3.77 3.95 -22.48
C SER A 75 3.34 5.33 -22.98
N HIS A 76 3.24 5.53 -24.31
CA HIS A 76 2.79 6.76 -24.98
C HIS A 76 1.46 6.59 -25.74
N GLU A 77 0.61 5.68 -25.28
CA GLU A 77 -0.68 5.41 -25.90
C GLU A 77 -1.48 6.72 -26.09
N LYS A 78 -2.14 6.85 -27.26
CA LYS A 78 -2.74 8.13 -27.72
C LYS A 78 -3.81 8.67 -26.77
N SER A 79 -4.56 7.81 -26.09
CA SER A 79 -5.65 8.24 -25.19
C SER A 79 -5.14 9.01 -23.96
N ILE A 80 -3.87 8.80 -23.59
CA ILE A 80 -3.24 9.47 -22.45
C ILE A 80 -2.36 10.67 -22.85
N ALA A 81 -2.07 10.86 -24.15
CA ALA A 81 -1.14 11.89 -24.61
C ALA A 81 -1.45 13.31 -24.09
N LYS A 82 -2.74 13.65 -23.99
CA LYS A 82 -3.20 14.96 -23.47
C LYS A 82 -2.92 15.20 -21.98
N PHE A 83 -2.50 14.17 -21.25
CA PHE A 83 -2.16 14.25 -19.82
C PHE A 83 -0.65 14.27 -19.56
N LEU A 84 0.16 14.17 -20.61
CA LEU A 84 1.61 14.14 -20.51
C LEU A 84 2.17 15.56 -20.66
N TYR A 85 3.03 15.95 -19.72
CA TYR A 85 3.65 17.27 -19.68
C TYR A 85 5.15 17.15 -19.46
N HIS A 86 5.92 18.03 -20.09
CA HIS A 86 7.33 18.22 -19.80
C HIS A 86 7.51 19.36 -18.80
N LEU A 87 8.24 19.09 -17.75
CA LEU A 87 8.50 20.06 -16.69
C LEU A 87 9.92 20.60 -16.77
N LYS A 88 10.07 21.90 -16.51
CA LYS A 88 11.39 22.52 -16.33
C LYS A 88 12.01 22.06 -15.01
N PRO A 89 13.34 21.88 -14.92
CA PRO A 89 14.02 21.52 -13.67
C PRO A 89 13.65 22.42 -12.51
N ILE A 90 13.62 21.88 -11.29
CA ILE A 90 13.39 22.64 -10.07
C ILE A 90 14.51 23.67 -9.91
N GLN A 91 14.15 24.92 -9.68
CA GLN A 91 15.07 25.99 -9.33
C GLN A 91 14.76 26.43 -7.90
N CYS A 92 15.60 26.04 -6.96
CA CYS A 92 15.53 26.53 -5.58
C CYS A 92 16.27 27.87 -5.43
N GLU A 93 16.12 28.51 -4.27
CA GLU A 93 16.80 29.77 -3.96
C GLU A 93 18.33 29.63 -4.12
N ILE A 94 18.96 30.67 -4.64
CA ILE A 94 20.42 30.77 -4.69
C ILE A 94 20.89 31.34 -3.35
N SER A 95 20.88 30.50 -2.32
CA SER A 95 21.42 30.83 -1.00
C SER A 95 22.46 29.78 -0.59
N SER A 96 23.41 30.20 0.25
CA SER A 96 24.37 29.25 0.80
C SER A 96 24.03 28.98 2.26
N ASP A 97 24.14 27.72 2.66
CA ASP A 97 23.92 27.34 4.05
C ASP A 97 25.03 27.92 4.94
N PHE A 98 24.63 28.62 6.01
CA PHE A 98 25.57 29.20 7.01
C PHE A 98 26.26 28.14 7.86
N VAL A 99 25.72 26.92 7.84
CA VAL A 99 26.30 25.78 8.54
C VAL A 99 26.27 24.54 7.66
N PHE A 100 27.17 23.60 7.91
CA PHE A 100 27.21 22.31 7.25
C PHE A 100 27.63 21.23 8.24
N ILE A 101 27.34 19.99 7.92
CA ILE A 101 27.81 18.81 8.64
C ILE A 101 29.01 18.25 7.87
N ASP A 102 30.17 18.17 8.53
CA ASP A 102 31.37 17.63 7.90
C ASP A 102 31.32 16.08 7.79
N SER A 103 32.33 15.50 7.15
CA SER A 103 32.44 14.05 6.94
C SER A 103 32.57 13.24 8.25
N PHE A 104 32.84 13.90 9.37
CA PHE A 104 32.93 13.29 10.71
C PHE A 104 31.65 13.47 11.51
N GLY A 105 30.61 14.09 10.94
CA GLY A 105 29.33 14.32 11.61
C GLY A 105 29.29 15.56 12.50
N PHE A 106 30.29 16.46 12.44
CA PHE A 106 30.30 17.69 13.22
C PHE A 106 29.58 18.84 12.46
N LEU A 107 28.71 19.53 13.17
CA LEU A 107 28.11 20.78 12.72
C LEU A 107 29.15 21.90 12.80
N ARG A 108 29.36 22.61 11.69
CA ARG A 108 30.31 23.71 11.55
C ARG A 108 29.68 24.96 10.94
N VAL A 109 30.19 26.15 11.30
CA VAL A 109 29.82 27.38 10.62
C VAL A 109 30.62 27.49 9.33
N ASN A 110 29.95 27.91 8.25
CA ASN A 110 30.52 28.22 6.95
C ASN A 110 30.78 29.71 6.83
N ASP A 111 31.90 30.17 7.32
CA ASP A 111 32.25 31.60 7.35
C ASP A 111 32.25 32.21 5.96
N THR A 112 32.65 31.46 4.92
CA THR A 112 32.60 31.92 3.52
C THR A 112 31.17 32.20 3.07
N ALA A 113 30.22 31.32 3.41
CA ALA A 113 28.81 31.50 3.08
C ALA A 113 28.20 32.69 3.85
N VAL A 114 28.57 32.84 5.12
CA VAL A 114 28.15 33.99 5.96
C VAL A 114 28.62 35.30 5.34
N LEU A 115 29.89 35.40 4.98
CA LEU A 115 30.47 36.62 4.35
C LEU A 115 29.81 36.93 2.99
N ARG A 116 29.61 35.94 2.13
CA ARG A 116 28.93 36.09 0.83
C ARG A 116 27.50 36.60 0.97
N SER A 117 26.84 36.29 2.08
CA SER A 117 25.49 36.77 2.38
C SER A 117 25.46 38.20 2.96
N GLY A 118 26.61 38.91 3.00
CA GLY A 118 26.72 40.27 3.52
C GLY A 118 26.71 40.37 5.04
N HIS A 119 26.93 39.24 5.73
CA HIS A 119 26.94 39.20 7.19
C HIS A 119 28.37 39.01 7.73
N THR A 120 28.65 39.68 8.86
CA THR A 120 29.88 39.48 9.62
C THR A 120 29.54 39.18 11.06
N ASN A 121 30.32 38.31 11.71
CA ASN A 121 30.16 37.97 13.12
C ASN A 121 28.74 37.52 13.47
N VAL A 122 28.30 36.44 12.89
CA VAL A 122 27.05 35.75 13.29
C VAL A 122 27.28 34.84 14.50
N SER A 123 26.28 34.81 15.39
CA SER A 123 26.24 33.87 16.52
C SER A 123 25.20 32.80 16.21
N CYS A 124 25.61 31.54 16.15
CA CYS A 124 24.75 30.42 15.81
C CYS A 124 24.39 29.59 17.03
N THR A 125 23.14 29.12 17.06
CA THR A 125 22.61 28.19 18.07
C THR A 125 21.95 27.03 17.35
N TYR A 126 21.90 25.85 18.01
CA TYR A 126 21.06 24.74 17.56
C TYR A 126 20.08 24.33 18.67
N SER A 127 18.94 23.78 18.26
CA SER A 127 17.95 23.14 19.15
C SER A 127 17.63 21.76 18.62
N ILE A 128 17.76 20.73 19.44
CA ILE A 128 17.41 19.36 19.07
C ILE A 128 15.89 19.25 18.87
N VAL A 129 15.48 18.55 17.83
CA VAL A 129 14.09 18.21 17.54
C VAL A 129 13.85 16.75 17.88
N LYS A 130 12.93 16.50 18.80
CA LYS A 130 12.54 15.15 19.25
C LYS A 130 11.14 14.80 18.78
N ARG A 131 10.91 13.51 18.54
CA ARG A 131 9.58 12.96 18.31
C ARG A 131 8.75 12.99 19.59
N SER A 132 7.55 13.57 19.53
CA SER A 132 6.52 13.48 20.58
C SER A 132 5.28 12.78 20.01
N GLY A 133 5.45 11.50 19.63
CA GLY A 133 4.47 10.74 18.86
C GLY A 133 4.53 11.03 17.34
N ASP A 134 3.52 10.55 16.58
CA ASP A 134 3.49 10.69 15.11
C ASP A 134 2.84 11.99 14.62
N TYR A 135 2.35 12.83 15.53
CA TYR A 135 1.63 14.06 15.16
C TYR A 135 2.24 15.30 15.80
N ASP A 136 3.27 15.12 16.66
CA ASP A 136 3.90 16.24 17.33
C ASP A 136 5.42 16.06 17.49
N ILE A 137 6.07 17.18 17.77
CA ILE A 137 7.51 17.29 18.05
C ILE A 137 7.75 18.15 19.28
N GLU A 138 8.86 17.90 19.94
CA GLU A 138 9.41 18.74 20.98
C GLU A 138 10.74 19.32 20.54
N THR A 139 11.03 20.55 20.96
CA THR A 139 12.34 21.20 20.72
C THR A 139 13.03 21.47 22.04
N GLU A 140 14.30 21.09 22.13
CA GLU A 140 15.12 21.46 23.29
C GLU A 140 15.54 22.92 23.27
N ALA A 141 16.08 23.40 24.40
CA ALA A 141 16.63 24.73 24.52
C ALA A 141 17.74 24.97 23.49
N GLU A 142 17.90 26.24 23.09
CA GLU A 142 18.97 26.65 22.17
C GLU A 142 20.34 26.47 22.82
N VAL A 143 21.25 25.78 22.16
CA VAL A 143 22.64 25.58 22.55
C VAL A 143 23.54 26.38 21.62
N HIS A 144 24.36 27.27 22.15
CA HIS A 144 25.31 28.09 21.39
C HIS A 144 26.52 27.24 20.96
N PHE A 145 27.01 27.45 19.75
CA PHE A 145 28.25 26.85 19.26
C PHE A 145 29.05 27.87 18.43
N SER A 146 30.37 27.89 18.60
CA SER A 146 31.30 28.74 17.87
C SER A 146 32.27 27.98 16.99
N ASN A 147 32.55 26.73 17.36
CA ASN A 147 33.41 25.82 16.65
C ASN A 147 32.61 24.59 16.17
N ALA A 148 33.30 23.53 15.76
CA ALA A 148 32.68 22.27 15.48
C ALA A 148 31.98 21.67 16.71
N VAL A 149 30.73 21.24 16.57
CA VAL A 149 29.98 20.56 17.63
C VAL A 149 29.35 19.28 17.08
N TYR A 150 29.45 18.18 17.83
CA TYR A 150 28.74 16.97 17.53
C TYR A 150 27.31 17.09 18.09
N VAL A 151 26.30 17.00 17.20
CA VAL A 151 24.89 17.03 17.61
C VAL A 151 24.38 15.60 17.77
N ASN A 152 24.09 15.22 19.01
CA ASN A 152 23.66 13.87 19.39
C ASN A 152 22.14 13.70 19.13
N ALA A 153 21.70 13.92 17.89
CA ALA A 153 20.30 13.78 17.47
C ALA A 153 20.20 13.68 15.94
N ASP A 154 19.16 13.01 15.45
CA ASP A 154 18.91 12.91 14.01
C ASP A 154 18.48 14.26 13.40
N PHE A 155 17.78 15.10 14.16
CA PHE A 155 17.19 16.36 13.66
C PHE A 155 17.42 17.53 14.61
N PHE A 156 17.75 18.67 14.06
CA PHE A 156 17.97 19.88 14.85
C PHE A 156 17.74 21.15 14.02
N LEU A 157 17.24 22.19 14.68
CA LEU A 157 17.03 23.51 14.11
C LEU A 157 18.26 24.39 14.38
N VAL A 158 18.82 25.01 13.35
CA VAL A 158 19.89 26.00 13.50
C VAL A 158 19.34 27.39 13.29
N LYS A 159 19.71 28.35 14.18
CA LYS A 159 19.44 29.74 14.04
C LYS A 159 20.75 30.51 14.18
N CYS A 160 21.06 31.40 13.24
CA CYS A 160 22.17 32.33 13.38
C CYS A 160 21.63 33.75 13.46
N ARG A 161 22.19 34.52 14.40
CA ARG A 161 21.81 35.92 14.64
C ARG A 161 22.99 36.88 14.37
N ASN A 162 22.71 38.04 13.82
CA ASN A 162 23.69 39.07 13.64
C ASN A 162 23.98 39.86 14.98
N LYS A 163 24.88 40.82 14.96
CA LYS A 163 25.20 41.67 16.12
C LYS A 163 23.97 42.35 16.74
N ARG A 164 22.93 42.63 15.94
CA ARG A 164 21.67 43.26 16.40
C ARG A 164 20.67 42.22 16.93
N LYS A 165 21.09 40.97 17.15
CA LYS A 165 20.27 39.86 17.60
C LYS A 165 19.14 39.46 16.62
N THR A 166 19.12 39.99 15.41
CA THR A 166 18.17 39.61 14.36
C THR A 166 18.55 38.23 13.81
N VAL A 167 17.55 37.36 13.63
CA VAL A 167 17.76 36.02 13.00
C VAL A 167 17.97 36.23 11.50
N VAL A 168 19.17 35.91 11.01
CA VAL A 168 19.59 36.02 9.61
C VAL A 168 19.69 34.69 8.91
N TYR A 169 19.62 33.59 9.67
CA TYR A 169 19.56 32.21 9.16
C TYR A 169 18.71 31.36 10.10
N LYS A 170 17.78 30.57 9.52
CA LYS A 170 16.95 29.60 10.24
C LYS A 170 16.69 28.43 9.33
N LYS A 171 17.24 27.27 9.62
CA LYS A 171 17.07 26.05 8.81
C LYS A 171 17.10 24.79 9.69
N LEU A 172 16.29 23.83 9.31
CA LEU A 172 16.28 22.48 9.89
C LEU A 172 17.36 21.63 9.19
N HIS A 173 18.14 20.94 9.98
CA HIS A 173 19.20 20.04 9.53
C HIS A 173 18.94 18.63 10.02
N HIS A 174 19.54 17.67 9.34
CA HIS A 174 19.52 16.27 9.72
C HIS A 174 20.93 15.67 9.75
N THR A 175 21.14 14.70 10.60
CA THR A 175 22.30 13.84 10.66
C THR A 175 21.88 12.46 11.15
N ILE A 176 22.82 11.55 11.32
CA ILE A 176 22.54 10.23 11.91
C ILE A 176 23.20 10.13 13.27
N ASP A 177 22.39 10.07 14.31
CA ASP A 177 22.85 9.85 15.68
C ASP A 177 23.26 8.39 15.89
N TYR A 178 24.51 8.10 15.56
CA TYR A 178 25.05 6.74 15.62
C TYR A 178 25.28 6.22 17.05
N LYS A 179 25.77 7.06 17.96
CA LYS A 179 26.26 6.63 19.27
C LYS A 179 25.18 6.12 20.23
N SER A 180 24.03 6.80 20.27
CA SER A 180 22.98 6.47 21.23
C SER A 180 22.21 5.19 20.86
N ARG A 181 22.23 4.81 19.59
CA ARG A 181 21.36 3.73 19.06
C ARG A 181 22.06 2.41 18.79
N MET A 182 23.39 2.40 18.65
CA MET A 182 24.17 1.17 18.50
C MET A 182 24.18 0.27 19.75
N GLN A 183 23.94 0.82 20.93
CA GLN A 183 23.90 0.04 22.18
C GLN A 183 22.65 -0.86 22.28
N GLN A 184 21.64 -0.65 21.42
CA GLN A 184 20.38 -1.41 21.42
C GLN A 184 20.40 -2.63 20.49
N SER A 185 21.33 -2.72 19.55
CA SER A 185 21.42 -3.86 18.64
C SER A 185 22.32 -4.96 19.21
N GLN A 186 21.70 -5.99 19.80
CA GLN A 186 22.41 -7.21 20.19
C GLN A 186 22.90 -7.97 18.96
N PHE A 187 24.18 -8.35 18.96
CA PHE A 187 24.82 -9.06 17.86
C PHE A 187 24.27 -10.48 17.73
N LEU A 188 23.81 -10.82 16.53
CA LEU A 188 23.43 -12.18 16.18
C LEU A 188 24.43 -12.78 15.18
N ASN A 189 24.69 -14.07 15.37
CA ASN A 189 25.58 -14.99 14.65
C ASN A 189 26.12 -14.52 13.27
N GLU A 190 27.46 -14.47 13.16
CA GLU A 190 28.22 -14.10 11.95
C GLU A 190 28.17 -15.16 10.83
N SER A 191 27.56 -16.33 11.06
CA SER A 191 27.61 -17.48 10.12
C SER A 191 26.66 -17.42 8.92
N LYS A 192 25.72 -16.48 8.87
CA LYS A 192 24.76 -16.36 7.77
C LYS A 192 25.18 -15.28 6.76
N GLU A 193 24.98 -15.54 5.48
CA GLU A 193 25.18 -14.58 4.40
C GLU A 193 24.09 -13.51 4.45
N HIS A 194 24.42 -12.32 4.94
CA HIS A 194 23.45 -11.27 5.17
C HIS A 194 23.61 -10.13 4.16
N LEU A 195 22.55 -9.91 3.38
CA LEU A 195 22.47 -8.81 2.43
C LEU A 195 21.79 -7.59 3.07
N ASN A 196 22.27 -6.39 2.75
CA ASN A 196 21.50 -5.19 3.02
C ASN A 196 20.27 -5.13 2.12
N VAL A 197 19.22 -4.45 2.57
CA VAL A 197 18.02 -4.18 1.79
C VAL A 197 17.81 -2.68 1.71
N TYR A 198 17.81 -2.16 0.49
CA TYR A 198 17.50 -0.75 0.18
C TYR A 198 16.24 -0.68 -0.66
N VAL A 199 15.17 -0.14 -0.08
CA VAL A 199 13.90 0.08 -0.78
C VAL A 199 13.74 1.57 -1.05
N PHE A 200 13.59 1.91 -2.33
CA PHE A 200 13.28 3.25 -2.80
C PHE A 200 11.86 3.25 -3.37
N GLY A 201 10.92 3.79 -2.63
CA GLY A 201 9.51 3.83 -2.99
C GLY A 201 9.09 5.15 -3.61
N LEU A 202 8.21 5.07 -4.59
CA LEU A 202 7.59 6.19 -5.29
C LEU A 202 6.08 5.97 -5.24
N ASP A 203 5.35 6.78 -4.49
CA ASP A 203 3.91 6.64 -4.36
C ASP A 203 3.19 6.81 -5.72
N SER A 204 2.15 6.04 -5.95
CA SER A 204 1.22 6.22 -7.09
C SER A 204 1.87 6.19 -8.49
N LEU A 205 2.99 5.51 -8.71
CA LEU A 205 3.70 5.47 -9.98
C LEU A 205 3.56 4.12 -10.69
N SER A 206 2.83 4.08 -11.82
CA SER A 206 2.76 2.88 -12.66
C SER A 206 4.09 2.59 -13.34
N ARG A 207 4.28 1.34 -13.79
CA ARG A 207 5.45 0.97 -14.60
C ARG A 207 5.54 1.82 -15.88
N LEU A 208 4.43 2.00 -16.59
CA LEU A 208 4.41 2.78 -17.83
C LEU A 208 4.63 4.28 -17.58
N ALA A 209 4.08 4.83 -16.49
CA ALA A 209 4.39 6.20 -16.09
C ALA A 209 5.87 6.37 -15.76
N ALA A 210 6.49 5.40 -15.09
CA ALA A 210 7.92 5.42 -14.81
C ALA A 210 8.76 5.42 -16.10
N GLU A 211 8.39 4.64 -17.12
CA GLU A 211 9.05 4.64 -18.43
C GLU A 211 9.04 6.03 -19.08
N ARG A 212 7.96 6.80 -18.88
CA ARG A 212 7.80 8.16 -19.40
C ARG A 212 8.53 9.22 -18.58
N THR A 213 8.52 9.08 -17.27
CA THR A 213 8.85 10.17 -16.34
C THR A 213 10.21 10.03 -15.67
N ILE A 214 10.73 8.81 -15.53
CA ILE A 214 12.05 8.53 -14.95
C ILE A 214 12.93 7.63 -15.85
N PRO A 215 13.04 7.95 -17.17
CA PRO A 215 13.74 7.10 -18.12
C PRO A 215 15.25 6.97 -17.85
N LEU A 216 15.90 7.99 -17.27
CA LEU A 216 17.33 7.93 -16.90
C LEU A 216 17.55 6.91 -15.78
N THR A 217 16.70 6.97 -14.76
CA THR A 217 16.73 6.04 -13.63
C THR A 217 16.50 4.61 -14.07
N LEU A 218 15.44 4.35 -14.88
CA LEU A 218 15.13 2.99 -15.33
C LEU A 218 16.22 2.43 -16.25
N ARG A 219 16.75 3.25 -17.16
CA ARG A 219 17.86 2.85 -18.03
C ARG A 219 19.08 2.46 -17.21
N TYR A 220 19.47 3.30 -16.24
CA TYR A 220 20.61 3.03 -15.37
C TYR A 220 20.40 1.76 -14.55
N LEU A 221 19.18 1.57 -14.00
CA LEU A 221 18.82 0.38 -13.24
C LEU A 221 18.94 -0.89 -14.09
N GLN A 222 18.45 -0.88 -15.35
CA GLN A 222 18.46 -2.06 -16.21
C GLN A 222 19.85 -2.31 -16.81
N GLN A 223 20.47 -1.29 -17.41
CA GLN A 223 21.70 -1.46 -18.22
C GLN A 223 22.96 -1.48 -17.35
N ASP A 224 23.04 -0.59 -16.36
CA ASP A 224 24.25 -0.43 -15.55
C ASP A 224 24.23 -1.30 -14.29
N LEU A 225 23.07 -1.48 -13.66
CA LEU A 225 22.91 -2.31 -12.45
C LEU A 225 22.45 -3.73 -12.75
N GLY A 226 22.02 -4.03 -13.98
CA GLY A 226 21.48 -5.34 -14.38
C GLY A 226 20.24 -5.72 -13.58
N GLY A 227 19.36 -4.75 -13.34
CA GLY A 227 18.12 -4.93 -12.58
C GLY A 227 16.99 -5.53 -13.41
N TYR A 228 16.03 -6.13 -12.71
CA TYR A 228 14.86 -6.81 -13.27
C TYR A 228 13.61 -5.99 -13.00
N ILE A 229 12.84 -5.66 -14.05
CA ILE A 229 11.55 -4.97 -13.92
C ILE A 229 10.42 -5.98 -14.08
N MET A 230 9.57 -6.13 -13.06
CA MET A 230 8.43 -7.06 -13.05
C MET A 230 7.27 -6.45 -13.83
N LYS A 231 7.06 -6.88 -15.08
CA LYS A 231 6.01 -6.32 -15.96
C LYS A 231 4.60 -6.67 -15.51
N GLY A 232 4.44 -7.79 -14.82
CA GLY A 232 3.16 -8.25 -14.27
C GLY A 232 2.96 -7.93 -12.80
N TYR A 233 3.72 -7.01 -12.21
CA TYR A 233 3.52 -6.62 -10.83
C TYR A 233 2.19 -5.87 -10.70
N THR A 234 1.30 -6.44 -9.87
CA THR A 234 -0.10 -6.04 -9.77
C THR A 234 -0.44 -5.66 -8.33
N LYS A 235 -1.16 -4.54 -8.16
CA LYS A 235 -1.61 -4.10 -6.84
C LYS A 235 -2.63 -5.07 -6.23
N VAL A 236 -2.68 -5.12 -4.91
CA VAL A 236 -3.60 -5.97 -4.13
C VAL A 236 -4.63 -5.17 -3.33
N GLY A 237 -4.53 -3.86 -3.36
CA GLY A 237 -5.40 -2.95 -2.63
C GLY A 237 -5.70 -1.65 -3.36
N ALA A 238 -6.69 -0.89 -2.87
CA ALA A 238 -7.19 0.30 -3.55
C ALA A 238 -6.17 1.45 -3.58
N ASN A 239 -5.39 1.64 -2.51
CA ASN A 239 -4.49 2.77 -2.28
C ASN A 239 -3.21 2.32 -1.55
N THR A 240 -2.37 3.27 -1.14
CA THR A 240 -1.04 3.05 -0.57
C THR A 240 -1.05 2.11 0.64
N PHE A 241 -1.90 2.37 1.63
CA PHE A 241 -1.90 1.61 2.89
C PHE A 241 -2.06 0.10 2.66
N PRO A 242 -3.12 -0.43 1.98
CA PRO A 242 -3.26 -1.87 1.81
C PRO A 242 -2.12 -2.51 1.00
N ASN A 243 -1.56 -1.83 0.02
CA ASN A 243 -0.47 -2.38 -0.79
C ASN A 243 0.84 -2.44 0.00
N LEU A 244 1.17 -1.37 0.75
CA LEU A 244 2.37 -1.38 1.60
C LEU A 244 2.22 -2.30 2.82
N ILE A 245 1.03 -2.46 3.38
CA ILE A 245 0.79 -3.46 4.43
C ILE A 245 1.08 -4.85 3.88
N SER A 246 0.58 -5.21 2.69
CA SER A 246 0.85 -6.52 2.09
C SER A 246 2.34 -6.73 1.80
N PHE A 247 3.04 -5.71 1.31
CA PHE A 247 4.48 -5.75 1.09
C PHE A 247 5.28 -5.92 2.39
N LEU A 248 4.88 -5.21 3.45
CA LEU A 248 5.65 -5.16 4.69
C LEU A 248 5.26 -6.22 5.73
N THR A 249 4.12 -6.88 5.57
CA THR A 249 3.64 -7.87 6.55
C THR A 249 3.29 -9.23 5.95
N GLY A 250 3.17 -9.36 4.61
CA GLY A 250 2.67 -10.56 3.94
C GLY A 250 1.19 -10.86 4.22
N LYS A 251 0.46 -9.90 4.81
CA LYS A 251 -0.92 -10.06 5.24
C LYS A 251 -1.87 -9.20 4.41
N VAL A 252 -3.11 -9.68 4.29
CA VAL A 252 -4.17 -8.88 3.66
C VAL A 252 -4.58 -7.77 4.62
N SER A 253 -4.50 -6.53 4.16
CA SER A 253 -4.97 -5.38 4.95
C SER A 253 -6.48 -5.44 5.13
N TYR A 254 -6.94 -4.93 6.26
CA TYR A 254 -8.38 -4.90 6.60
C TYR A 254 -9.04 -6.29 6.71
N SER A 255 -8.27 -7.34 6.92
CA SER A 255 -8.72 -8.69 7.21
C SER A 255 -8.52 -9.04 8.68
N ASN A 256 -9.02 -10.20 9.10
CA ASN A 256 -8.77 -10.73 10.44
C ASN A 256 -7.33 -11.23 10.65
N GLU A 257 -6.48 -11.16 9.62
CA GLU A 257 -5.06 -11.51 9.73
C GLU A 257 -4.25 -10.46 10.49
N LEU A 258 -4.80 -9.26 10.67
CA LEU A 258 -4.16 -8.11 11.31
C LEU A 258 -5.08 -7.47 12.35
N PRO A 259 -4.52 -6.81 13.38
CA PRO A 259 -5.30 -5.98 14.29
C PRO A 259 -6.13 -4.92 13.55
N PRO A 260 -7.23 -4.41 14.14
CA PRO A 260 -8.04 -3.38 13.51
C PRO A 260 -7.22 -2.14 13.13
N TYR A 261 -7.36 -1.67 11.90
CA TYR A 261 -6.65 -0.48 11.38
C TYR A 261 -7.03 0.84 12.09
N THR A 262 -8.10 0.83 12.87
CA THR A 262 -8.53 1.97 13.69
C THR A 262 -7.71 2.16 14.96
N GLU A 263 -6.86 1.21 15.28
CA GLU A 263 -5.91 1.25 16.38
C GLU A 263 -4.52 1.64 15.91
N ILE A 264 -3.61 1.83 16.87
CA ILE A 264 -2.19 2.07 16.58
C ILE A 264 -1.57 0.86 15.87
N LEU A 265 -0.58 1.13 15.02
CA LEU A 265 0.03 0.10 14.17
C LEU A 265 1.21 -0.64 14.82
N ASP A 266 1.51 -0.33 16.08
CA ASP A 266 2.60 -1.00 16.81
C ASP A 266 2.47 -2.53 16.87
N PRO A 267 1.26 -3.14 16.99
CA PRO A 267 1.11 -4.60 16.98
C PRO A 267 1.31 -5.26 15.61
N TYR A 268 1.34 -4.47 14.52
CA TYR A 268 1.48 -5.06 13.17
C TYR A 268 2.84 -5.73 12.99
N PRO A 269 2.89 -6.92 12.34
CA PRO A 269 4.11 -7.69 12.14
C PRO A 269 4.94 -7.15 10.96
N PHE A 270 5.31 -5.88 11.01
CA PHE A 270 6.15 -5.27 9.97
C PHE A 270 7.50 -5.97 9.87
N ILE A 271 7.91 -6.35 8.67
CA ILE A 271 9.14 -7.10 8.43
C ILE A 271 10.40 -6.34 8.89
N TRP A 272 10.42 -5.02 8.92
CA TRP A 272 11.54 -4.25 9.48
C TRP A 272 11.80 -4.54 10.96
N LYS A 273 10.78 -4.98 11.72
CA LYS A 273 10.97 -5.43 13.11
C LYS A 273 11.78 -6.72 13.15
N ASN A 274 11.51 -7.64 12.23
CA ASN A 274 12.24 -8.90 12.11
C ASN A 274 13.69 -8.64 11.70
N PHE A 275 13.91 -7.72 10.76
CA PHE A 275 15.26 -7.25 10.40
C PHE A 275 15.96 -6.62 11.60
N SER A 276 15.31 -5.73 12.36
CA SER A 276 15.87 -5.11 13.57
C SER A 276 16.23 -6.14 14.63
N ASN A 277 15.35 -7.12 14.89
CA ASN A 277 15.59 -8.23 15.81
C ASN A 277 16.76 -9.12 15.35
N SER A 278 17.04 -9.15 14.05
CA SER A 278 18.19 -9.85 13.44
C SER A 278 19.44 -8.97 13.35
N GLY A 279 19.50 -7.85 14.08
CA GLY A 279 20.67 -6.99 14.19
C GLY A 279 20.88 -6.02 13.01
N TYR A 280 19.87 -5.77 12.20
CA TYR A 280 19.92 -4.75 11.14
C TYR A 280 19.63 -3.37 11.71
N ALA A 281 20.39 -2.37 11.29
CA ALA A 281 19.98 -0.98 11.46
C ALA A 281 18.78 -0.72 10.54
N SER A 282 17.69 -0.23 11.12
CA SER A 282 16.43 0.00 10.38
C SER A 282 16.17 1.49 10.17
N PHE A 283 15.63 1.82 8.98
CA PHE A 283 15.40 3.19 8.54
C PHE A 283 14.07 3.28 7.80
N PHE A 284 13.28 4.30 8.14
CA PHE A 284 12.09 4.68 7.38
C PHE A 284 12.01 6.19 7.20
N ALA A 285 11.93 6.65 5.94
CA ALA A 285 11.76 8.05 5.58
C ALA A 285 10.58 8.22 4.63
N GLU A 286 9.73 9.22 4.90
CA GLU A 286 8.57 9.61 4.10
C GLU A 286 8.47 11.14 4.09
N ASP A 287 8.20 11.75 2.92
CA ASP A 287 8.39 13.19 2.70
C ASP A 287 7.12 14.06 2.87
N LEU A 288 5.93 13.48 2.99
CA LEU A 288 4.65 14.20 3.07
C LEU A 288 3.88 13.81 4.34
N PRO A 289 4.07 14.52 5.47
CA PRO A 289 3.52 14.10 6.75
C PRO A 289 1.99 14.11 6.83
N GLU A 290 1.30 14.98 6.09
CA GLU A 290 -0.17 15.04 6.07
C GLU A 290 -0.81 13.85 5.33
N MET A 291 -0.08 13.26 4.39
CA MET A 291 -0.52 12.12 3.57
C MET A 291 0.27 10.86 3.88
N GLY A 292 0.90 10.81 5.04
CA GLY A 292 1.76 9.69 5.43
C GLY A 292 1.02 8.35 5.40
N THR A 293 1.66 7.36 4.81
CA THR A 293 1.11 6.00 4.57
C THR A 293 0.45 5.40 5.80
N PHE A 294 1.12 5.48 6.95
CA PHE A 294 0.66 4.86 8.20
C PHE A 294 -0.03 5.86 9.13
N THR A 295 0.30 7.12 9.01
CA THR A 295 -0.14 8.19 9.91
C THR A 295 -1.42 8.88 9.47
N TYR A 296 -1.90 8.62 8.27
CA TYR A 296 -3.24 9.02 7.83
C TYR A 296 -4.34 8.42 8.74
N TRP A 297 -4.07 7.27 9.37
CA TRP A 297 -4.96 6.60 10.34
C TRP A 297 -4.56 6.95 11.78
N LYS A 298 -3.82 6.07 12.45
CA LYS A 298 -3.44 6.19 13.87
C LYS A 298 -1.92 6.28 14.09
N GLY A 299 -1.13 5.92 13.08
CA GLY A 299 0.32 5.91 13.18
C GLY A 299 0.86 4.96 14.24
N PHE A 300 2.04 5.29 14.73
CA PHE A 300 2.76 4.51 15.73
C PHE A 300 2.83 5.26 17.05
N LYS A 301 2.60 4.57 18.17
CA LYS A 301 2.89 5.09 19.51
C LYS A 301 4.41 5.13 19.72
N GLU A 302 5.05 3.98 19.53
CA GLU A 302 6.50 3.86 19.62
C GLU A 302 7.16 4.22 18.26
N GLN A 303 8.47 4.55 18.28
CA GLN A 303 9.18 4.81 17.03
C GLN A 303 9.32 3.50 16.23
N PRO A 304 8.81 3.44 14.96
CA PRO A 304 8.69 2.18 14.22
C PRO A 304 10.02 1.54 13.84
N CYS A 305 11.08 2.33 13.69
CA CYS A 305 12.43 1.88 13.34
C CYS A 305 13.49 2.75 14.00
N LEU A 306 14.76 2.32 13.86
CA LEU A 306 15.89 2.97 14.50
C LEU A 306 16.04 4.43 14.07
N HIS A 307 15.88 4.72 12.77
CA HIS A 307 15.88 6.06 12.21
C HIS A 307 14.56 6.31 11.47
N TYR A 308 13.83 7.32 11.89
CA TYR A 308 12.49 7.64 11.39
C TYR A 308 12.38 9.14 11.07
N MET A 309 12.21 9.49 9.79
CA MET A 309 12.33 10.88 9.33
C MET A 309 11.08 11.75 9.57
N ARG A 310 9.97 11.17 9.98
CA ARG A 310 8.72 11.92 10.17
C ARG A 310 8.86 13.17 11.08
N PRO A 311 9.60 13.15 12.21
CA PRO A 311 9.77 14.34 13.04
C PRO A 311 10.40 15.52 12.31
N PHE A 312 11.25 15.26 11.30
CA PHE A 312 11.86 16.30 10.46
C PHE A 312 10.81 17.10 9.69
N TYR A 313 9.92 16.42 8.98
CA TYR A 313 8.89 17.10 8.17
C TYR A 313 7.81 17.74 9.04
N LEU A 314 7.43 17.11 10.17
CA LEU A 314 6.54 17.75 11.15
C LEU A 314 7.14 19.04 11.73
N ALA A 315 8.45 19.05 11.99
CA ALA A 315 9.14 20.23 12.50
C ALA A 315 9.17 21.35 11.46
N MET A 316 9.30 21.05 10.18
CA MET A 316 9.23 22.06 9.12
C MET A 316 7.91 22.83 9.18
N ASP A 317 6.80 22.15 9.34
CA ASP A 317 5.47 22.76 9.43
C ASP A 317 5.29 23.54 10.74
N LYS A 318 5.54 22.89 11.87
CA LYS A 318 5.28 23.45 13.19
C LYS A 318 6.18 24.64 13.57
N LEU A 319 7.41 24.66 13.06
CA LEU A 319 8.36 25.75 13.33
C LEU A 319 8.24 26.91 12.32
N GLY A 320 7.22 26.85 11.43
CA GLY A 320 6.99 27.89 10.42
C GLY A 320 8.21 28.07 9.50
N LEU A 321 8.87 26.98 9.18
CA LEU A 321 9.93 26.99 8.17
C LEU A 321 9.27 27.05 6.79
N PRO A 322 9.96 27.54 5.76
CA PRO A 322 9.41 27.56 4.41
C PRO A 322 9.16 26.12 3.94
N ASN A 323 8.03 25.61 4.33
CA ASN A 323 7.42 24.41 3.86
C ASN A 323 6.06 24.84 3.35
N THR A 324 6.01 25.22 2.11
CA THR A 324 4.73 25.60 1.52
C THR A 324 3.93 24.35 1.33
N ASN A 325 3.03 24.11 2.24
CA ASN A 325 1.97 23.14 2.11
C ASN A 325 1.26 23.40 0.78
N GLN A 326 1.29 22.41 -0.09
CA GLN A 326 0.70 22.36 -1.42
C GLN A 326 1.44 23.20 -2.48
N ALA A 327 2.13 22.53 -3.37
CA ALA A 327 2.28 23.03 -4.72
C ALA A 327 0.87 23.22 -5.28
N LEU A 328 0.35 24.44 -5.27
CA LEU A 328 -0.85 24.80 -6.00
C LEU A 328 -0.49 24.71 -7.49
N LEU A 329 -0.67 23.52 -8.04
CA LEU A 329 -0.60 23.30 -9.46
C LEU A 329 -1.91 23.79 -10.05
N THR A 330 -1.91 25.02 -10.54
CA THR A 330 -3.02 25.52 -11.35
C THR A 330 -2.79 25.08 -12.79
N LEU A 331 -3.75 24.34 -13.33
CA LEU A 331 -3.85 24.06 -14.76
C LEU A 331 -4.51 25.27 -15.43
N GLU A 332 -3.71 26.16 -15.96
CA GLU A 332 -4.20 27.21 -16.87
C GLU A 332 -3.78 26.85 -18.31
N ASN A 333 -4.76 26.75 -19.20
CA ASN A 333 -4.55 26.57 -20.65
C ASN A 333 -3.61 25.41 -21.04
N ASN A 334 -3.75 24.25 -20.41
CA ASN A 334 -2.88 23.07 -20.59
C ASN A 334 -1.41 23.26 -20.16
N ASN A 335 -1.08 24.37 -19.51
CA ASN A 335 0.23 24.55 -18.87
C ASN A 335 0.11 24.39 -17.36
N ILE A 336 0.98 23.54 -16.79
CA ILE A 336 1.12 23.45 -15.35
C ILE A 336 1.92 24.64 -14.88
N HIS A 337 1.26 25.62 -14.28
CA HIS A 337 1.94 26.65 -13.53
C HIS A 337 2.23 26.12 -12.12
N LEU A 338 3.51 25.87 -11.84
CA LEU A 338 4.00 25.74 -10.47
C LEU A 338 3.80 27.07 -9.78
N GLY A 339 2.66 27.26 -9.12
CA GLY A 339 2.41 28.40 -8.27
C GLY A 339 3.43 28.40 -7.14
N GLN A 340 4.28 29.39 -7.11
CA GLN A 340 5.45 29.57 -6.24
C GLN A 340 6.48 28.42 -6.33
N ARG A 341 7.63 28.72 -6.91
CA ARG A 341 8.80 27.83 -7.03
C ARG A 341 9.31 27.25 -5.70
N SER A 342 8.85 27.81 -4.57
CA SER A 342 9.22 27.41 -3.22
C SER A 342 8.59 26.12 -2.71
N ALA A 343 7.49 25.66 -3.28
CA ALA A 343 6.73 24.50 -2.77
C ALA A 343 7.52 23.18 -2.76
N LEU A 344 8.43 22.98 -3.71
CA LEU A 344 9.26 21.79 -3.84
C LEU A 344 10.68 21.98 -3.30
N CYS A 345 10.96 23.11 -2.63
CA CYS A 345 12.28 23.46 -2.10
C CYS A 345 12.23 23.74 -0.60
N VAL A 346 13.32 23.43 0.09
CA VAL A 346 13.63 23.87 1.45
C VAL A 346 14.84 24.78 1.34
N GLY A 347 14.59 26.08 1.22
CA GLY A 347 15.63 27.06 0.87
C GLY A 347 16.29 26.71 -0.47
N ASN A 348 17.58 26.40 -0.44
CA ASN A 348 18.39 26.08 -1.62
C ASN A 348 18.32 24.60 -2.06
N THR A 349 17.57 23.76 -1.38
CA THR A 349 17.61 22.29 -1.60
C THR A 349 16.22 21.76 -1.96
N PRO A 350 16.06 20.98 -3.06
CA PRO A 350 14.83 20.27 -3.34
C PRO A 350 14.45 19.29 -2.23
N LYS A 351 13.17 19.21 -1.86
CA LYS A 351 12.69 18.37 -0.75
C LYS A 351 13.04 16.89 -0.92
N HIS A 352 12.89 16.34 -2.11
CA HIS A 352 13.27 14.95 -2.36
C HIS A 352 14.76 14.68 -2.11
N LYS A 353 15.64 15.68 -2.37
CA LYS A 353 17.06 15.57 -2.05
C LYS A 353 17.33 15.58 -0.54
N MET A 354 16.52 16.27 0.25
CA MET A 354 16.66 16.21 1.72
C MET A 354 16.50 14.77 2.22
N MET A 355 15.44 14.07 1.76
CA MET A 355 15.23 12.67 2.12
C MET A 355 16.36 11.76 1.59
N MET A 356 16.77 11.95 0.34
CA MET A 356 17.86 11.17 -0.26
C MET A 356 19.19 11.40 0.47
N ASN A 357 19.48 12.63 0.91
CA ASN A 357 20.68 12.96 1.69
C ASN A 357 20.66 12.29 3.07
N TYR A 358 19.51 12.27 3.75
CA TYR A 358 19.36 11.56 5.02
C TYR A 358 19.53 10.06 4.84
N TYR A 359 18.98 9.49 3.78
CA TYR A 359 19.18 8.09 3.41
C TYR A 359 20.66 7.78 3.12
N LYS A 360 21.34 8.66 2.38
CA LYS A 360 22.78 8.54 2.11
C LYS A 360 23.59 8.56 3.40
N GLN A 361 23.34 9.54 4.28
CA GLN A 361 24.00 9.62 5.58
C GLN A 361 23.80 8.35 6.42
N PHE A 362 22.59 7.77 6.41
CA PHE A 362 22.32 6.50 7.09
C PHE A 362 23.20 5.37 6.54
N ILE A 363 23.28 5.21 5.22
CA ILE A 363 24.07 4.17 4.59
C ILE A 363 25.58 4.37 4.90
N GLU A 364 26.06 5.59 4.84
CA GLU A 364 27.46 5.94 5.10
C GLU A 364 27.82 5.70 6.58
N MET A 365 27.00 6.17 7.52
CA MET A 365 27.25 6.09 8.95
C MET A 365 27.30 4.64 9.45
N TYR A 366 26.43 3.77 8.93
CA TYR A 366 26.41 2.36 9.32
C TYR A 366 27.44 1.49 8.57
N GLY A 367 28.16 2.04 7.60
CA GLY A 367 29.29 1.38 6.94
C GLY A 367 29.02 -0.07 6.56
N ASN A 368 29.75 -1.02 7.15
CA ASN A 368 29.61 -2.45 6.90
C ASN A 368 28.52 -3.13 7.77
N LYS A 369 27.85 -2.41 8.67
CA LYS A 369 26.75 -2.98 9.44
C LYS A 369 25.55 -3.28 8.54
N ARG A 370 24.78 -4.31 8.91
CA ARG A 370 23.57 -4.73 8.20
C ARG A 370 22.50 -3.64 8.25
N LYS A 371 21.83 -3.41 7.13
CA LYS A 371 20.86 -2.32 6.98
C LYS A 371 19.60 -2.80 6.29
N PHE A 372 18.47 -2.42 6.85
CA PHE A 372 17.17 -2.43 6.18
C PHE A 372 16.66 -1.00 6.09
N ALA A 373 16.50 -0.47 4.90
CA ALA A 373 16.09 0.91 4.72
C ALA A 373 14.94 1.02 3.70
N LEU A 374 13.89 1.73 4.10
CA LEU A 374 12.74 2.08 3.29
C LEU A 374 12.63 3.60 3.19
N SER A 375 12.67 4.14 1.98
CA SER A 375 12.28 5.52 1.70
C SER A 375 11.02 5.54 0.85
N TRP A 376 10.13 6.51 1.08
CA TRP A 376 8.84 6.63 0.40
C TRP A 376 8.58 8.08 -0.01
N LEU A 377 8.67 8.36 -1.32
CA LEU A 377 8.43 9.68 -1.90
C LEU A 377 6.96 9.80 -2.29
N ASN A 378 6.23 10.70 -1.64
CA ASN A 378 4.83 11.01 -1.90
C ASN A 378 4.66 12.30 -2.73
N GLU A 379 5.42 13.35 -2.40
CA GLU A 379 5.14 14.71 -2.87
C GLU A 379 5.23 14.86 -4.39
N LEU A 380 6.17 14.15 -5.02
CA LEU A 380 6.38 14.23 -6.47
C LEU A 380 5.47 13.31 -7.28
N THR A 381 4.67 12.44 -6.65
CA THR A 381 3.91 11.40 -7.36
C THR A 381 2.45 11.32 -6.94
N HIS A 382 2.13 11.53 -5.65
CA HIS A 382 0.78 11.32 -5.12
C HIS A 382 -0.31 12.14 -5.82
N GLN A 383 -0.04 13.40 -6.14
CA GLN A 383 -1.02 14.24 -6.86
C GLN A 383 -0.83 14.24 -8.37
N PHE A 384 0.41 14.11 -8.86
CA PHE A 384 0.77 14.25 -10.27
C PHE A 384 2.02 13.44 -10.57
N ASP A 385 1.83 12.29 -11.21
CA ASP A 385 2.92 11.39 -11.62
C ASP A 385 3.98 12.06 -12.53
N ASN A 386 3.59 13.08 -13.29
CA ASN A 386 4.53 13.86 -14.09
C ASN A 386 5.59 14.63 -13.27
N LEU A 387 5.32 14.95 -11.99
CA LEU A 387 6.29 15.71 -11.18
C LEU A 387 7.56 14.92 -10.88
N VAL A 388 7.50 13.60 -10.86
CA VAL A 388 8.68 12.76 -10.59
C VAL A 388 9.80 12.93 -11.63
N GLN A 389 9.50 13.46 -12.84
CA GLN A 389 10.50 13.88 -13.82
C GLN A 389 11.56 14.79 -13.20
N LEU A 390 11.17 15.61 -12.24
CA LEU A 390 12.03 16.59 -11.55
C LEU A 390 13.11 15.91 -10.70
N ALA A 391 12.90 14.64 -10.33
CA ALA A 391 13.82 13.84 -9.52
C ALA A 391 14.56 12.77 -10.32
N ASP A 392 14.24 12.53 -11.60
CA ASP A 392 14.79 11.42 -12.38
C ASP A 392 16.33 11.39 -12.35
N ARG A 393 16.95 12.52 -12.66
CA ARG A 393 18.43 12.63 -12.63
C ARG A 393 18.98 12.40 -11.21
N ASP A 394 18.31 12.91 -10.19
CA ASP A 394 18.78 12.81 -8.81
C ASP A 394 18.69 11.38 -8.29
N ILE A 395 17.61 10.66 -8.60
CA ILE A 395 17.43 9.24 -8.27
C ILE A 395 18.49 8.40 -8.99
N MET A 396 18.69 8.64 -10.29
CA MET A 396 19.75 7.97 -11.06
C MET A 396 21.14 8.21 -10.45
N LEU A 397 21.45 9.46 -10.06
CA LEU A 397 22.73 9.79 -9.41
C LEU A 397 22.89 9.14 -8.04
N PHE A 398 21.81 8.98 -7.28
CA PHE A 398 21.82 8.26 -6.01
C PHE A 398 22.12 6.77 -6.23
N PHE A 399 21.52 6.13 -7.23
CA PHE A 399 21.83 4.73 -7.59
C PHE A 399 23.26 4.58 -8.12
N LYS A 400 23.72 5.55 -8.90
CA LYS A 400 25.10 5.62 -9.36
C LYS A 400 26.09 5.69 -8.19
N TRP A 401 25.81 6.56 -7.23
CA TRP A 401 26.62 6.65 -6.01
C TRP A 401 26.62 5.33 -5.23
N LEU A 402 25.49 4.64 -5.07
CA LEU A 402 25.41 3.32 -4.42
C LEU A 402 26.33 2.30 -5.09
N LYS A 403 26.38 2.30 -6.44
CA LYS A 403 27.27 1.40 -7.22
C LYS A 403 28.72 1.79 -7.03
N GLU A 404 29.06 3.04 -7.31
CA GLU A 404 30.45 3.53 -7.34
C GLU A 404 31.12 3.50 -5.96
N SER A 405 30.35 3.70 -4.89
CA SER A 405 30.84 3.57 -3.50
C SER A 405 30.90 2.12 -2.99
N GLY A 406 30.60 1.12 -3.84
CA GLY A 406 30.62 -0.30 -3.49
C GLY A 406 29.46 -0.73 -2.59
N ARG A 407 28.47 0.12 -2.32
CA ARG A 407 27.37 -0.17 -1.40
C ARG A 407 26.39 -1.23 -1.93
N LEU A 408 26.37 -1.46 -3.26
CA LEU A 408 25.57 -2.52 -3.89
C LEU A 408 26.28 -3.88 -3.94
N ALA A 409 27.55 -3.96 -3.61
CA ALA A 409 28.30 -5.23 -3.67
C ALA A 409 27.70 -6.33 -2.78
N ASN A 410 27.05 -5.95 -1.68
CA ASN A 410 26.38 -6.86 -0.74
C ASN A 410 24.98 -6.33 -0.38
N SER A 411 24.22 -5.90 -1.36
CA SER A 411 22.90 -5.29 -1.11
C SER A 411 21.90 -5.61 -2.22
N ILE A 412 20.64 -5.74 -1.82
CA ILE A 412 19.50 -5.74 -2.72
C ILE A 412 18.96 -4.33 -2.76
N LEU A 413 18.76 -3.81 -3.98
CA LEU A 413 18.07 -2.55 -4.21
C LEU A 413 16.70 -2.84 -4.84
N ILE A 414 15.64 -2.31 -4.24
CA ILE A 414 14.28 -2.37 -4.76
C ILE A 414 13.83 -0.95 -5.08
N LEU A 415 13.41 -0.72 -6.33
CA LEU A 415 12.69 0.48 -6.75
C LEU A 415 11.24 0.08 -6.99
N MET A 416 10.30 0.67 -6.25
CA MET A 416 8.92 0.22 -6.30
C MET A 416 7.90 1.34 -6.15
N SER A 417 6.67 1.00 -6.54
CA SER A 417 5.45 1.76 -6.21
C SER A 417 4.38 0.81 -5.67
N ASP A 418 3.37 1.37 -5.05
CA ASP A 418 2.24 0.67 -4.43
C ASP A 418 1.07 0.46 -5.41
N HIS A 419 0.77 1.47 -6.23
CA HIS A 419 -0.25 1.47 -7.30
C HIS A 419 0.11 2.53 -8.35
N GLY A 420 -0.57 2.55 -9.47
CA GLY A 420 -0.48 3.66 -10.42
C GLY A 420 -1.38 4.83 -10.02
N ILE A 421 -1.38 5.90 -10.82
CA ILE A 421 -2.10 7.13 -10.50
C ILE A 421 -3.58 6.89 -10.18
N MET A 422 -4.04 7.43 -9.06
CA MET A 422 -5.42 7.29 -8.60
C MET A 422 -6.33 8.45 -8.97
N GLN A 423 -5.75 9.59 -9.23
CA GLN A 423 -6.51 10.83 -9.41
C GLN A 423 -6.40 11.31 -10.85
N LYS A 424 -7.49 11.91 -11.38
CA LYS A 424 -7.58 12.58 -12.67
C LYS A 424 -8.20 11.79 -13.83
N ALA A 425 -8.45 12.57 -14.87
CA ALA A 425 -9.11 12.13 -16.09
C ALA A 425 -8.35 11.02 -16.85
N ILE A 426 -7.04 10.85 -16.62
CA ILE A 426 -6.27 9.75 -17.18
C ILE A 426 -6.85 8.39 -16.76
N LYS A 427 -7.31 8.26 -15.52
CA LYS A 427 -7.94 7.05 -14.98
C LYS A 427 -9.28 6.70 -15.68
N ASN A 428 -9.90 7.65 -16.38
CA ASN A 428 -11.10 7.40 -17.17
C ASN A 428 -10.77 6.70 -18.51
N THR A 429 -9.49 6.64 -18.91
CA THR A 429 -9.07 5.88 -20.09
C THR A 429 -8.77 4.42 -19.71
N LEU A 430 -8.89 3.50 -20.67
CA LEU A 430 -8.54 2.09 -20.45
C LEU A 430 -7.06 1.95 -20.08
N ALA A 431 -6.17 2.68 -20.77
CA ALA A 431 -4.74 2.70 -20.46
C ALA A 431 -4.47 3.14 -19.01
N GLY A 432 -5.07 4.26 -18.56
CA GLY A 432 -4.90 4.75 -17.20
C GLY A 432 -5.47 3.82 -16.13
N ARG A 433 -6.56 3.10 -16.42
CA ARG A 433 -7.07 2.05 -15.50
C ARG A 433 -6.13 0.86 -15.39
N THR A 434 -5.56 0.43 -16.50
CA THR A 434 -4.55 -0.65 -16.51
C THR A 434 -3.29 -0.20 -15.78
N GLU A 435 -2.81 1.00 -16.06
CA GLU A 435 -1.67 1.60 -15.35
C GLU A 435 -1.90 1.68 -13.83
N ASN A 436 -3.11 2.05 -13.40
CA ASN A 436 -3.43 2.10 -11.97
C ASN A 436 -3.27 0.75 -11.26
N ARG A 437 -3.48 -0.36 -11.99
CA ARG A 437 -3.35 -1.73 -11.47
C ARG A 437 -1.93 -2.28 -11.52
N MET A 438 -1.05 -1.67 -12.32
CA MET A 438 0.31 -2.16 -12.62
C MET A 438 1.38 -1.18 -12.14
N PRO A 439 1.65 -1.10 -10.83
CA PRO A 439 2.69 -0.24 -10.29
C PRO A 439 4.09 -0.70 -10.74
N LEU A 440 5.05 0.21 -10.63
CA LEU A 440 6.46 -0.09 -10.83
C LEU A 440 6.96 -1.05 -9.75
N PHE A 441 7.66 -2.11 -10.15
CA PHE A 441 8.50 -2.90 -9.26
C PHE A 441 9.74 -3.37 -10.00
N ALA A 442 10.90 -3.03 -9.44
CA ALA A 442 12.20 -3.44 -9.98
C ALA A 442 13.13 -3.85 -8.84
N ILE A 443 13.94 -4.86 -9.10
CA ILE A 443 14.90 -5.41 -8.13
C ILE A 443 16.29 -5.55 -8.75
N VAL A 444 17.32 -5.17 -7.99
CA VAL A 444 18.74 -5.39 -8.31
C VAL A 444 19.33 -6.29 -7.24
N ILE A 445 19.98 -7.35 -7.64
CA ILE A 445 20.72 -8.26 -6.75
C ILE A 445 22.24 -8.08 -6.95
N PRO A 446 23.06 -8.30 -5.91
CA PRO A 446 24.50 -8.12 -6.01
C PRO A 446 25.12 -9.14 -6.99
N PRO A 447 26.23 -8.78 -7.69
CA PRO A 447 26.90 -9.68 -8.62
C PRO A 447 27.34 -11.02 -7.99
N SER A 448 27.77 -10.99 -6.71
CA SER A 448 28.13 -12.19 -5.96
C SER A 448 26.98 -13.18 -5.83
N MET A 449 25.75 -12.68 -5.66
CA MET A 449 24.56 -13.51 -5.59
C MET A 449 24.24 -14.16 -6.93
N LYS A 450 24.40 -13.42 -8.04
CA LYS A 450 24.23 -13.96 -9.41
C LYS A 450 25.21 -15.10 -9.70
N SER A 451 26.46 -14.94 -9.26
CA SER A 451 27.49 -15.96 -9.49
C SER A 451 27.31 -17.19 -8.59
N LYS A 452 26.95 -16.97 -7.32
CA LYS A 452 26.80 -18.06 -6.33
C LYS A 452 25.50 -18.84 -6.49
N TYR A 453 24.43 -18.18 -6.94
CA TYR A 453 23.07 -18.72 -7.08
C TYR A 453 22.50 -18.42 -8.47
N PRO A 454 23.03 -19.03 -9.57
CA PRO A 454 22.62 -18.72 -10.96
C PRO A 454 21.11 -18.87 -11.17
N HIS A 455 20.48 -19.88 -10.54
CA HIS A 455 19.04 -20.10 -10.61
C HIS A 455 18.20 -18.87 -10.18
N ILE A 456 18.71 -18.04 -9.24
CA ILE A 456 18.02 -16.81 -8.85
C ILE A 456 18.00 -15.80 -9.99
N HIS A 457 19.10 -15.70 -10.75
CA HIS A 457 19.15 -14.88 -11.95
C HIS A 457 18.11 -15.33 -12.98
N ASP A 458 18.08 -16.64 -13.28
CA ASP A 458 17.18 -17.23 -14.28
C ASP A 458 15.71 -17.07 -13.85
N ASN A 459 15.41 -17.31 -12.58
CA ASN A 459 14.06 -17.13 -12.01
C ASN A 459 13.63 -15.67 -12.07
N LEU A 460 14.48 -14.72 -11.66
CA LEU A 460 14.17 -13.28 -11.75
C LEU A 460 13.90 -12.87 -13.19
N GLN A 461 14.72 -13.34 -14.15
CA GLN A 461 14.53 -13.06 -15.58
C GLN A 461 13.16 -13.59 -16.06
N THR A 462 12.82 -14.83 -15.72
CA THR A 462 11.53 -15.44 -16.04
C THR A 462 10.38 -14.66 -15.41
N ASN A 463 10.50 -14.32 -14.12
CA ASN A 463 9.48 -13.64 -13.35
C ASN A 463 9.20 -12.20 -13.84
N THR A 464 10.10 -11.59 -14.62
CA THR A 464 9.79 -10.30 -15.27
C THR A 464 8.54 -10.37 -16.14
N GLN A 465 8.14 -11.55 -16.61
CA GLN A 465 6.98 -11.79 -17.48
C GLN A 465 5.85 -12.55 -16.77
N ARG A 466 5.92 -12.71 -15.45
CA ARG A 466 4.93 -13.43 -14.65
C ARG A 466 4.03 -12.49 -13.85
N LEU A 467 2.85 -12.98 -13.48
CA LEU A 467 1.96 -12.29 -12.54
C LEU A 467 2.60 -12.29 -11.16
N THR A 468 2.89 -11.10 -10.64
CA THR A 468 3.52 -10.89 -9.33
C THR A 468 2.76 -9.85 -8.53
N SER A 469 2.96 -9.81 -7.22
CA SER A 469 2.28 -8.91 -6.31
C SER A 469 3.13 -8.51 -5.09
N ALA A 470 2.58 -7.67 -4.24
CA ALA A 470 3.20 -7.27 -2.98
C ALA A 470 3.52 -8.46 -2.05
N PHE A 471 2.73 -9.54 -2.13
CA PHE A 471 2.98 -10.75 -1.36
C PHE A 471 4.26 -11.48 -1.81
N ASP A 472 4.55 -11.50 -3.11
CA ASP A 472 5.77 -12.11 -3.65
C ASP A 472 7.02 -11.29 -3.26
N ALA A 473 6.88 -9.97 -3.29
CA ALA A 473 7.92 -9.07 -2.83
C ALA A 473 8.20 -9.25 -1.32
N HIS A 474 7.15 -9.47 -0.51
CA HIS A 474 7.29 -9.80 0.92
C HIS A 474 8.07 -11.10 1.13
N GLU A 475 7.66 -12.19 0.47
CA GLU A 475 8.34 -13.49 0.57
C GLU A 475 9.81 -13.41 0.13
N THR A 476 10.11 -12.51 -0.83
CA THR A 476 11.49 -12.23 -1.23
C THR A 476 12.29 -11.59 -0.10
N LEU A 477 11.69 -10.65 0.65
CA LEU A 477 12.31 -10.05 1.83
C LEU A 477 12.51 -11.08 2.95
N VAL A 478 11.58 -12.02 3.12
CA VAL A 478 11.71 -13.14 4.09
C VAL A 478 12.90 -14.01 3.73
N ASP A 479 13.05 -14.40 2.45
CA ASP A 479 14.21 -15.20 2.00
C ASP A 479 15.53 -14.46 2.21
N VAL A 480 15.56 -13.14 2.02
CA VAL A 480 16.76 -12.31 2.31
C VAL A 480 17.08 -12.32 3.81
N LEU A 481 16.07 -12.15 4.66
CA LEU A 481 16.23 -12.15 6.11
C LEU A 481 16.75 -13.49 6.64
N GLU A 482 16.21 -14.59 6.10
CA GLU A 482 16.55 -15.96 6.49
C GLU A 482 17.82 -16.47 5.80
N SER A 483 18.35 -15.74 4.81
CA SER A 483 19.43 -16.17 3.91
C SER A 483 19.11 -17.48 3.17
N ASN A 484 17.86 -17.60 2.74
CA ASN A 484 17.30 -18.81 2.15
C ASN A 484 17.39 -18.80 0.62
N PHE A 485 18.61 -18.87 0.10
CA PHE A 485 18.91 -18.74 -1.32
C PHE A 485 18.98 -20.08 -2.08
N VAL A 486 18.97 -21.20 -1.36
CA VAL A 486 19.15 -22.56 -1.92
C VAL A 486 17.81 -23.30 -2.04
N ARG A 487 16.75 -22.83 -1.39
CA ARG A 487 15.47 -23.53 -1.33
C ARG A 487 14.85 -23.62 -2.73
N SER A 488 14.94 -24.82 -3.32
CA SER A 488 14.15 -25.14 -4.51
C SER A 488 12.66 -25.15 -4.15
N MET A 489 11.79 -24.92 -5.13
CA MET A 489 10.36 -25.21 -5.02
C MET A 489 10.14 -26.73 -5.05
N ASP A 490 10.96 -27.52 -4.31
CA ASP A 490 10.74 -28.94 -4.18
C ASP A 490 9.35 -29.15 -3.60
N SER A 491 8.45 -29.58 -4.49
CA SER A 491 7.10 -29.99 -4.19
C SER A 491 6.01 -28.91 -4.01
N VAL A 492 5.90 -27.96 -4.92
CA VAL A 492 4.52 -27.63 -5.31
C VAL A 492 4.05 -28.80 -6.17
N ASN A 493 3.71 -29.93 -5.51
CA ASN A 493 3.14 -31.08 -6.16
C ASN A 493 1.99 -30.59 -7.05
N GLU A 494 1.99 -31.03 -8.31
CA GLU A 494 0.88 -30.83 -9.22
C GLU A 494 -0.42 -31.19 -8.48
N GLY A 495 -1.33 -30.20 -8.33
CA GLY A 495 -2.58 -30.36 -7.61
C GLY A 495 -2.68 -29.71 -6.22
N LYS A 496 -1.60 -29.20 -5.61
CA LYS A 496 -1.70 -28.41 -4.38
C LYS A 496 -1.94 -26.93 -4.68
N LYS A 497 -2.75 -26.27 -3.83
CA LYS A 497 -3.01 -24.83 -3.88
C LYS A 497 -1.68 -24.07 -3.73
N LEU A 498 -1.39 -23.15 -4.64
CA LEU A 498 -0.22 -22.27 -4.54
C LEU A 498 -0.35 -21.33 -3.33
N PRO A 499 0.77 -21.00 -2.66
CA PRO A 499 0.77 -19.95 -1.65
C PRO A 499 0.49 -18.59 -2.31
N ARG A 500 -0.13 -17.66 -1.57
CA ARG A 500 -0.42 -16.30 -2.07
C ARG A 500 0.84 -15.53 -2.46
N GLY A 501 1.92 -15.67 -1.72
CA GLY A 501 3.24 -15.10 -1.99
C GLY A 501 4.23 -16.19 -2.36
N ILE A 502 4.98 -15.95 -3.43
CA ILE A 502 6.10 -16.79 -3.88
C ILE A 502 7.30 -15.87 -4.02
N SER A 503 8.38 -16.13 -3.30
CA SER A 503 9.60 -15.34 -3.42
C SER A 503 10.04 -15.22 -4.89
N LEU A 504 10.42 -14.02 -5.32
CA LEU A 504 10.92 -13.77 -6.67
C LEU A 504 12.22 -14.51 -6.99
N PHE A 505 12.89 -15.07 -5.97
CA PHE A 505 14.07 -15.93 -6.14
C PHE A 505 13.70 -17.35 -6.60
N ARG A 506 12.40 -17.67 -6.67
CA ARG A 506 11.85 -18.92 -7.23
C ARG A 506 11.09 -18.60 -8.50
N GLU A 507 11.02 -19.56 -9.41
CA GLU A 507 10.19 -19.39 -10.60
C GLU A 507 8.70 -19.34 -10.21
N ILE A 508 8.03 -18.26 -10.59
CA ILE A 508 6.59 -18.14 -10.44
C ILE A 508 5.90 -18.93 -11.55
N PRO A 509 4.97 -19.85 -11.22
CA PRO A 509 4.31 -20.66 -12.22
C PRO A 509 3.59 -19.83 -13.28
N GLU A 510 3.77 -20.19 -14.54
CA GLU A 510 3.16 -19.49 -15.67
C GLU A 510 1.63 -19.48 -15.61
N ARG A 511 1.05 -20.56 -15.07
CA ARG A 511 -0.39 -20.78 -14.91
C ARG A 511 -1.01 -20.04 -13.71
N ARG A 512 -0.17 -19.33 -12.92
CA ARG A 512 -0.66 -18.65 -11.70
C ARG A 512 -1.74 -17.63 -12.04
N SER A 513 -2.90 -17.80 -11.41
CA SER A 513 -4.04 -16.92 -11.52
C SER A 513 -4.02 -15.78 -10.49
N CYS A 514 -4.82 -14.74 -10.72
CA CYS A 514 -5.02 -13.66 -9.73
C CYS A 514 -5.55 -14.21 -8.39
N LYS A 515 -6.43 -15.21 -8.44
CA LYS A 515 -6.99 -15.89 -7.25
C LYS A 515 -5.91 -16.56 -6.41
N GLU A 516 -5.00 -17.27 -7.06
CA GLU A 516 -3.88 -17.93 -6.36
C GLU A 516 -2.90 -16.94 -5.77
N ALA A 517 -2.72 -15.77 -6.45
CA ALA A 517 -1.90 -14.66 -5.96
C ALA A 517 -2.60 -13.78 -4.92
N ASP A 518 -3.84 -14.10 -4.52
CA ASP A 518 -4.69 -13.31 -3.63
C ASP A 518 -4.87 -11.85 -4.11
N ILE A 519 -4.88 -11.67 -5.44
CA ILE A 519 -5.16 -10.40 -6.09
C ILE A 519 -6.68 -10.31 -6.31
N PRO A 520 -7.36 -9.30 -5.72
CA PRO A 520 -8.80 -9.11 -5.92
C PRO A 520 -9.17 -8.98 -7.41
N GLY A 521 -10.31 -9.53 -7.81
CA GLY A 521 -10.73 -9.60 -9.21
C GLY A 521 -10.83 -8.25 -9.92
N ASP A 522 -11.18 -7.19 -9.19
CA ASP A 522 -11.22 -5.81 -9.68
C ASP A 522 -9.83 -5.21 -9.97
N TYR A 523 -8.76 -5.81 -9.45
CA TYR A 523 -7.37 -5.42 -9.74
C TYR A 523 -6.66 -6.40 -10.68
N CYS A 524 -7.27 -7.54 -10.98
CA CYS A 524 -6.68 -8.55 -11.86
C CYS A 524 -6.37 -7.95 -13.24
N VAL A 525 -5.13 -8.17 -13.71
CA VAL A 525 -4.67 -7.65 -15.01
C VAL A 525 -4.65 -8.71 -16.11
N CYS A 526 -5.02 -9.95 -15.79
CA CYS A 526 -5.03 -11.08 -16.73
C CYS A 526 -6.22 -11.05 -17.71
N ASN A 527 -7.05 -10.00 -17.68
CA ASN A 527 -8.24 -9.85 -18.50
C ASN A 527 -8.01 -8.85 -19.63
N SER A 528 -8.58 -9.10 -20.80
CA SER A 528 -8.73 -8.08 -21.87
C SER A 528 -10.12 -7.47 -21.83
N TYR A 529 -10.23 -6.28 -22.41
CA TYR A 529 -11.46 -5.51 -22.41
C TYR A 529 -11.88 -5.18 -23.84
N GLU A 530 -13.07 -5.58 -24.22
CA GLU A 530 -13.70 -5.17 -25.46
C GLU A 530 -14.71 -4.06 -25.18
N ILE A 531 -14.55 -2.93 -25.86
CA ILE A 531 -15.42 -1.78 -25.65
C ILE A 531 -16.83 -2.08 -26.18
N LEU A 532 -17.83 -1.83 -25.37
CA LEU A 532 -19.24 -1.91 -25.78
C LEU A 532 -19.79 -0.51 -26.04
N ASN A 533 -20.83 -0.45 -26.87
CA ASN A 533 -21.54 0.81 -27.06
C ASN A 533 -22.29 1.18 -25.77
N LYS A 534 -21.95 2.33 -25.20
CA LYS A 534 -22.54 2.82 -23.94
C LYS A 534 -24.04 3.12 -24.01
N ASN A 535 -24.59 3.24 -25.24
CA ASN A 535 -26.00 3.47 -25.48
C ASN A 535 -26.79 2.16 -25.74
N ASP A 536 -26.11 1.01 -25.63
CA ASP A 536 -26.79 -0.28 -25.76
C ASP A 536 -27.58 -0.61 -24.49
N LYS A 537 -28.65 -1.36 -24.69
CA LYS A 537 -29.53 -1.80 -23.60
C LYS A 537 -28.76 -2.55 -22.49
N ILE A 538 -27.75 -3.36 -22.84
CA ILE A 538 -26.89 -4.06 -21.87
C ILE A 538 -26.17 -3.05 -20.98
N SER A 539 -25.58 -2.01 -21.56
CA SER A 539 -24.86 -0.96 -20.82
C SER A 539 -25.78 -0.20 -19.87
N GLU A 540 -27.00 0.12 -20.33
CA GLU A 540 -28.00 0.83 -19.54
C GLU A 540 -28.53 -0.02 -18.38
N ASP A 541 -28.96 -1.26 -18.65
CA ASP A 541 -29.48 -2.19 -17.66
C ASP A 541 -28.41 -2.47 -16.58
N LEU A 542 -27.15 -2.67 -16.99
CA LEU A 542 -26.02 -2.89 -16.09
C LEU A 542 -25.76 -1.66 -15.18
N ALA A 543 -25.72 -0.45 -15.76
CA ALA A 543 -25.48 0.77 -14.99
C ALA A 543 -26.60 1.04 -13.97
N GLN A 544 -27.86 0.84 -14.36
CA GLN A 544 -29.01 0.97 -13.47
C GLN A 544 -28.98 -0.07 -12.34
N PHE A 545 -28.62 -1.30 -12.66
CA PHE A 545 -28.42 -2.35 -11.66
C PHE A 545 -27.33 -1.95 -10.65
N LEU A 546 -26.18 -1.44 -11.12
CA LEU A 546 -25.07 -1.03 -10.26
C LEU A 546 -25.42 0.15 -9.36
N VAL A 547 -26.18 1.14 -9.85
CA VAL A 547 -26.70 2.23 -9.01
C VAL A 547 -27.67 1.70 -7.95
N SER A 548 -28.52 0.75 -8.32
CA SER A 548 -29.42 0.09 -7.36
C SER A 548 -28.68 -0.68 -6.29
N TYR A 549 -27.61 -1.38 -6.68
CA TYR A 549 -26.71 -2.09 -5.76
C TYR A 549 -26.03 -1.13 -4.78
N ILE A 550 -25.52 0.02 -5.25
CA ILE A 550 -24.94 1.05 -4.36
C ILE A 550 -25.99 1.53 -3.36
N ASN A 551 -27.19 1.89 -3.84
CA ASN A 551 -28.26 2.36 -2.97
C ASN A 551 -28.72 1.33 -1.94
N HIS A 552 -28.70 0.04 -2.32
CA HIS A 552 -28.98 -1.05 -1.38
C HIS A 552 -27.91 -1.12 -0.28
N ASN A 553 -26.62 -1.04 -0.63
CA ASN A 553 -25.53 -1.03 0.34
C ASN A 553 -25.54 0.21 1.25
N LEU A 554 -26.03 1.35 0.76
CA LEU A 554 -26.21 2.57 1.54
C LEU A 554 -27.46 2.55 2.41
N SER A 555 -28.35 1.57 2.27
CA SER A 555 -29.62 1.51 3.03
C SER A 555 -29.42 1.50 4.55
N LYS A 556 -28.32 0.94 5.04
CA LYS A 556 -27.90 0.98 6.46
C LYS A 556 -27.58 2.39 6.98
N HIS A 557 -27.36 3.34 6.08
CA HIS A 557 -27.07 4.74 6.37
C HIS A 557 -28.21 5.68 5.93
N ARG A 558 -29.46 5.18 5.88
CA ARG A 558 -30.66 6.00 5.57
C ARG A 558 -30.71 7.23 6.46
N GLY A 559 -31.08 8.38 5.89
CA GLY A 559 -31.11 9.67 6.60
C GLY A 559 -29.76 10.39 6.68
N LYS A 560 -28.65 9.72 6.34
CA LYS A 560 -27.33 10.34 6.24
C LYS A 560 -26.86 10.45 4.80
N CYS A 561 -26.98 9.36 4.03
CA CYS A 561 -26.60 9.33 2.62
C CYS A 561 -27.82 9.52 1.72
N SER A 562 -27.70 10.42 0.75
CA SER A 562 -28.70 10.62 -0.29
C SER A 562 -28.80 9.43 -1.23
N ARG A 563 -29.98 9.18 -1.77
CA ARG A 563 -30.16 8.21 -2.85
C ARG A 563 -29.45 8.70 -4.12
N LEU A 564 -28.71 7.83 -4.74
CA LEU A 564 -28.02 8.10 -5.99
C LEU A 564 -28.87 7.72 -7.20
N TYR A 565 -28.70 8.48 -8.29
CA TYR A 565 -29.35 8.24 -9.59
C TYR A 565 -28.29 8.23 -10.68
N LEU A 566 -28.47 7.40 -11.71
CA LEU A 566 -27.60 7.37 -12.86
C LEU A 566 -27.70 8.71 -13.62
N LEU A 567 -26.57 9.35 -13.87
CA LEU A 567 -26.48 10.56 -14.68
C LEU A 567 -26.00 10.22 -16.10
N ASN A 568 -24.91 9.46 -16.19
CA ASN A 568 -24.27 9.14 -17.47
C ASN A 568 -23.50 7.82 -17.39
N ILE A 569 -23.42 7.10 -18.50
CA ILE A 569 -22.51 5.97 -18.68
C ILE A 569 -21.26 6.50 -19.37
N VAL A 570 -20.13 6.40 -18.70
CA VAL A 570 -18.85 6.84 -19.25
C VAL A 570 -18.34 5.81 -20.26
N ASP A 571 -18.18 4.55 -19.82
CA ASP A 571 -17.73 3.42 -20.63
C ASP A 571 -18.35 2.11 -20.13
N THR A 572 -18.53 1.16 -21.05
CA THR A 572 -18.83 -0.24 -20.74
C THR A 572 -17.92 -1.16 -21.53
N TYR A 573 -17.45 -2.22 -20.91
CA TYR A 573 -16.56 -3.21 -21.53
C TYR A 573 -17.05 -4.62 -21.24
N LEU A 574 -16.98 -5.47 -22.25
CA LEU A 574 -17.02 -6.93 -22.08
C LEU A 574 -15.64 -7.38 -21.62
N VAL A 575 -15.57 -8.06 -20.49
CA VAL A 575 -14.33 -8.58 -19.91
C VAL A 575 -14.08 -9.97 -20.50
N LYS A 576 -13.05 -10.07 -21.32
CA LYS A 576 -12.57 -11.36 -21.86
C LYS A 576 -11.40 -11.83 -21.04
N SER A 577 -11.52 -13.02 -20.46
CA SER A 577 -10.37 -13.65 -19.78
C SER A 577 -9.32 -14.02 -20.83
N ASN A 578 -8.13 -13.41 -20.72
CA ASN A 578 -6.97 -13.72 -21.58
C ASN A 578 -6.27 -15.04 -21.20
N LEU A 579 -6.97 -15.89 -20.51
CA LEU A 579 -6.49 -17.21 -20.13
C LEU A 579 -6.64 -18.12 -21.36
N ARG A 580 -5.56 -18.46 -22.09
CA ARG A 580 -5.61 -19.30 -23.29
C ARG A 580 -5.77 -20.79 -22.90
N ARG A 581 -6.72 -21.50 -23.54
CA ARG A 581 -6.77 -22.97 -23.48
C ARG A 581 -5.53 -23.54 -24.19
N ARG A 582 -4.86 -24.53 -23.60
CA ARG A 582 -3.88 -25.36 -24.31
C ARG A 582 -4.59 -26.10 -25.43
N LYS A 583 -4.04 -26.07 -26.65
CA LYS A 583 -4.58 -26.80 -27.82
C LYS A 583 -4.43 -28.34 -27.73
N ASP A 584 -3.76 -28.85 -26.69
CA ASP A 584 -3.31 -30.21 -26.63
C ASP A 584 -4.16 -31.12 -25.75
N ASP A 585 -5.24 -30.61 -25.11
CA ASP A 585 -6.09 -31.40 -24.21
C ASP A 585 -7.39 -31.90 -24.88
N GLU A 586 -7.27 -32.57 -26.03
CA GLU A 586 -8.38 -33.39 -26.62
C GLU A 586 -8.51 -34.78 -26.00
N GLN A 587 -8.02 -35.04 -24.81
CA GLN A 587 -8.25 -36.32 -24.14
C GLN A 587 -9.50 -36.23 -23.24
N PHE A 588 -10.59 -36.77 -23.79
CA PHE A 588 -11.90 -36.90 -23.18
C PHE A 588 -11.81 -37.59 -21.81
N SER A 589 -12.03 -36.86 -20.73
CA SER A 589 -12.17 -37.40 -19.39
C SER A 589 -13.58 -37.12 -18.85
N ILE A 590 -14.28 -38.17 -18.44
CA ILE A 590 -15.64 -38.13 -17.86
C ILE A 590 -15.74 -37.28 -16.57
N ARG A 591 -14.61 -36.82 -16.00
CA ARG A 591 -14.56 -35.91 -14.85
C ARG A 591 -14.91 -34.45 -15.17
N ASN A 592 -14.97 -34.06 -16.45
CA ASN A 592 -15.26 -32.67 -16.88
C ASN A 592 -16.76 -32.36 -17.01
N LEU A 593 -17.64 -33.26 -16.58
CA LEU A 593 -19.10 -33.09 -16.65
C LEU A 593 -19.70 -32.35 -15.45
N VAL A 594 -18.89 -31.87 -14.51
CA VAL A 594 -19.38 -31.11 -13.35
C VAL A 594 -18.67 -29.77 -13.29
N PHE A 595 -19.38 -28.71 -13.65
CA PHE A 595 -19.00 -27.29 -13.62
C PHE A 595 -18.13 -26.75 -14.77
N GLU A 596 -18.61 -26.87 -16.02
CA GLU A 596 -18.30 -25.79 -16.96
C GLU A 596 -19.12 -24.55 -16.55
N PRO A 597 -18.51 -23.32 -16.53
CA PRO A 597 -19.32 -22.13 -16.44
C PRO A 597 -20.28 -22.13 -17.64
N ASP A 598 -21.56 -21.89 -17.37
CA ASP A 598 -22.58 -21.81 -18.38
C ASP A 598 -22.08 -20.88 -19.51
N PRO A 599 -22.07 -21.29 -20.77
CA PRO A 599 -21.56 -20.45 -21.87
C PRO A 599 -22.29 -19.10 -22.03
N GLU A 600 -23.31 -18.82 -21.23
CA GLU A 600 -24.10 -17.59 -21.23
C GLU A 600 -23.70 -16.57 -20.15
N GLU A 601 -22.75 -16.87 -19.23
CA GLU A 601 -22.32 -15.92 -18.20
C GLU A 601 -21.22 -14.98 -18.70
N GLU A 602 -21.57 -13.78 -19.08
CA GLU A 602 -20.62 -12.74 -19.49
C GLU A 602 -20.26 -11.81 -18.32
N THR A 603 -19.01 -11.38 -18.28
CA THR A 603 -18.52 -10.44 -17.27
C THR A 603 -18.33 -9.06 -17.91
N TYR A 604 -18.81 -8.02 -17.25
CA TYR A 604 -18.77 -6.66 -17.73
C TYR A 604 -18.07 -5.74 -16.74
N LEU A 605 -17.35 -4.75 -17.24
CA LEU A 605 -16.83 -3.62 -16.47
C LEU A 605 -17.60 -2.37 -16.90
N CYS A 606 -18.27 -1.70 -15.97
CA CYS A 606 -19.00 -0.47 -16.24
C CYS A 606 -18.41 0.71 -15.46
N VAL A 607 -18.22 1.83 -16.15
CA VAL A 607 -17.87 3.12 -15.56
C VAL A 607 -19.03 4.08 -15.78
N PHE A 608 -19.58 4.62 -14.69
CA PHE A 608 -20.79 5.44 -14.73
C PHE A 608 -20.73 6.58 -13.72
N GLU A 609 -21.45 7.64 -14.01
CA GLU A 609 -21.57 8.83 -13.18
C GLU A 609 -22.95 8.90 -12.55
N THR A 610 -23.01 9.36 -11.29
CA THR A 610 -24.27 9.49 -10.53
C THR A 610 -24.48 10.89 -9.99
N VAL A 611 -25.76 11.22 -9.74
CA VAL A 611 -26.18 12.41 -8.99
C VAL A 611 -26.99 11.99 -7.76
N PRO A 612 -26.95 12.81 -6.68
CA PRO A 612 -26.18 14.03 -6.47
C PRO A 612 -24.67 13.77 -6.31
N GLY A 613 -23.88 14.80 -6.44
CA GLY A 613 -22.43 14.78 -6.10
C GLY A 613 -21.48 14.41 -7.22
N HIS A 614 -21.98 14.12 -8.44
CA HIS A 614 -21.16 13.80 -9.62
C HIS A 614 -20.11 12.71 -9.36
N ALA A 615 -20.55 11.66 -8.66
CA ALA A 615 -19.70 10.53 -8.34
C ALA A 615 -19.49 9.66 -9.58
N ILE A 616 -18.23 9.42 -9.94
CA ILE A 616 -17.86 8.47 -10.99
C ILE A 616 -17.47 7.16 -10.30
N PHE A 617 -18.16 6.09 -10.67
CA PHE A 617 -17.93 4.75 -10.16
C PHE A 617 -17.46 3.79 -11.24
N GLU A 618 -16.63 2.82 -10.85
CA GLU A 618 -16.25 1.66 -11.65
C GLU A 618 -16.70 0.41 -10.89
N ALA A 619 -17.36 -0.50 -11.59
CA ALA A 619 -17.73 -1.81 -11.03
C ALA A 619 -17.66 -2.89 -12.09
N THR A 620 -17.27 -4.09 -11.66
CA THR A 620 -17.32 -5.31 -12.46
C THR A 620 -18.54 -6.12 -12.04
N ALA A 621 -19.31 -6.61 -12.98
CA ALA A 621 -20.45 -7.47 -12.70
C ALA A 621 -20.56 -8.58 -13.75
N ARG A 622 -21.10 -9.73 -13.34
CA ARG A 622 -21.35 -10.88 -14.19
C ARG A 622 -22.83 -11.01 -14.44
N SER A 623 -23.22 -11.27 -15.68
CA SER A 623 -24.58 -11.67 -15.98
C SER A 623 -24.88 -13.01 -15.33
N ASN A 624 -26.10 -13.20 -14.86
CA ASN A 624 -26.53 -14.48 -14.31
C ASN A 624 -27.71 -15.07 -15.12
N ASN A 625 -27.94 -16.37 -15.01
CA ASN A 625 -28.99 -17.08 -15.74
C ASN A 625 -30.41 -16.64 -15.39
N LYS A 626 -30.56 -15.66 -14.47
CA LYS A 626 -31.86 -15.08 -14.06
C LYS A 626 -32.16 -13.74 -14.75
N GLY A 627 -31.33 -13.32 -15.74
CA GLY A 627 -31.47 -12.03 -16.42
C GLY A 627 -31.10 -10.81 -15.54
N SER A 628 -30.28 -11.02 -14.52
CA SER A 628 -29.76 -10.00 -13.63
C SER A 628 -28.23 -10.07 -13.59
N TYR A 629 -27.60 -9.32 -12.68
CA TYR A 629 -26.15 -9.29 -12.54
C TYR A 629 -25.71 -9.58 -11.10
N ASP A 630 -24.49 -10.12 -10.94
CA ASP A 630 -23.82 -10.28 -9.67
C ASP A 630 -22.55 -9.43 -9.68
N VAL A 631 -22.39 -8.54 -8.66
CA VAL A 631 -21.23 -7.65 -8.57
C VAL A 631 -20.01 -8.46 -8.16
N ILE A 632 -18.93 -8.33 -8.91
CA ILE A 632 -17.63 -8.96 -8.64
C ILE A 632 -16.72 -7.94 -7.97
N GLY A 633 -16.21 -8.27 -6.78
CA GLY A 633 -15.35 -7.38 -6.02
C GLY A 633 -16.10 -6.20 -5.43
N ARG A 634 -15.58 -4.99 -5.62
CA ARG A 634 -16.14 -3.75 -5.03
C ARG A 634 -16.53 -2.74 -6.09
N VAL A 635 -17.48 -1.89 -5.74
CA VAL A 635 -17.70 -0.66 -6.50
C VAL A 635 -16.68 0.37 -6.06
N ASN A 636 -15.83 0.81 -6.98
CA ASN A 636 -14.73 1.73 -6.73
C ASN A 636 -15.12 3.16 -7.12
N ARG A 637 -14.90 4.12 -6.22
CA ARG A 637 -15.03 5.55 -6.54
C ARG A 637 -13.80 6.01 -7.33
N MET A 638 -14.04 6.60 -8.51
CA MET A 638 -12.99 7.01 -9.45
C MET A 638 -12.53 8.45 -9.24
N ASN A 639 -13.41 9.33 -8.77
CA ASN A 639 -13.10 10.73 -8.51
C ASN A 639 -13.10 11.03 -7.01
N LYS A 640 -12.46 12.15 -6.62
CA LYS A 640 -12.41 12.62 -5.23
C LYS A 640 -13.83 12.88 -4.73
N TYR A 641 -14.13 12.44 -3.52
CA TYR A 641 -15.39 12.75 -2.85
C TYR A 641 -15.24 13.86 -1.79
N GLY A 642 -14.03 14.24 -1.40
CA GLY A 642 -13.76 15.35 -0.48
C GLY A 642 -14.66 15.31 0.76
N ASN A 643 -15.34 16.41 1.05
CA ASN A 643 -16.28 16.50 2.15
C ASN A 643 -17.68 15.94 1.84
N GLN A 644 -17.91 15.37 0.63
CA GLN A 644 -19.23 14.87 0.24
C GLN A 644 -19.77 13.72 1.12
N SER A 645 -18.90 13.02 1.85
CA SER A 645 -19.25 11.85 2.69
C SER A 645 -18.87 12.03 4.17
N PHE A 646 -18.83 13.28 4.66
CA PHE A 646 -18.46 13.58 6.04
C PHE A 646 -19.39 12.97 7.08
N CYS A 647 -20.65 12.71 6.71
CA CYS A 647 -21.73 12.26 7.60
C CYS A 647 -21.59 10.81 8.07
N ILE A 648 -20.68 10.02 7.46
CA ILE A 648 -20.44 8.64 7.86
C ILE A 648 -18.93 8.35 7.98
N GLN A 649 -18.60 7.39 8.84
CA GLN A 649 -17.22 6.95 9.07
C GLN A 649 -16.95 5.53 8.57
N ASP A 650 -17.97 4.78 8.15
CA ASP A 650 -17.81 3.45 7.58
C ASP A 650 -16.99 3.53 6.27
N LYS A 651 -15.78 3.00 6.31
CA LYS A 651 -14.81 3.09 5.21
C LYS A 651 -15.28 2.46 3.90
N PHE A 652 -16.15 1.46 3.96
CA PHE A 652 -16.67 0.78 2.77
C PHE A 652 -17.83 1.56 2.12
N SER A 653 -18.65 2.20 2.93
CA SER A 653 -19.77 3.01 2.46
C SER A 653 -19.37 4.47 2.19
N LYS A 654 -18.31 4.97 2.84
CA LYS A 654 -17.88 6.37 2.71
C LYS A 654 -17.58 6.80 1.27
N PRO A 655 -16.87 6.02 0.44
CA PRO A 655 -16.66 6.38 -0.97
C PRO A 655 -17.95 6.42 -1.80
N LEU A 656 -18.97 5.67 -1.40
CA LEU A 656 -20.25 5.57 -2.10
C LEU A 656 -21.24 6.64 -1.68
N CYS A 657 -21.11 7.20 -0.48
CA CYS A 657 -22.07 8.10 0.13
C CYS A 657 -21.93 9.54 -0.38
N TYR A 658 -23.05 10.16 -0.66
CA TYR A 658 -23.21 11.60 -0.72
C TYR A 658 -24.09 12.02 0.45
N CYS A 659 -23.58 12.89 1.33
CA CYS A 659 -24.32 13.33 2.50
C CYS A 659 -25.54 14.15 2.08
N GLY A 660 -26.72 13.77 2.55
CA GLY A 660 -27.93 14.56 2.40
C GLY A 660 -27.79 15.91 3.10
N GLU A 661 -28.45 16.93 2.59
CA GLU A 661 -28.62 18.17 3.33
C GLU A 661 -29.39 17.84 4.61
N THR A 662 -28.77 18.07 5.75
CA THR A 662 -29.48 17.99 7.04
C THR A 662 -30.43 19.17 7.08
N HIS A 663 -31.73 18.91 6.92
CA HIS A 663 -32.77 19.85 7.27
C HIS A 663 -32.79 20.06 8.78
#